data_2241b06926f9f416f8a71d200e0051a4
#
_entry.id   2241b06926f9f416f8a71d200e0051a4
#
_cell.length_a   1.000
_cell.length_b   1.000
_cell.length_c   1.000
_cell.angle_alpha   90.00
_cell.angle_beta   90.00
_cell.angle_gamma   90.00
#
_symmetry.space_group_name_H-M   'P 1'
#
loop_
_entity.id
_entity.type
_entity.pdbx_description
1 polymer ?
#
loop_
_entity_poly.entity_id
_entity_poly.type
_entity_poly.pdbx_seq_one_letter_code
_entity_poly.pdbx_strand_id
1 'polypeptide(L)'
;MFVRRLAALVGATALGLVAALGLVAAQAAPLRTAPTPDVRAYLVPVAREPGLTAAQRLALVRRHIKYVFVLYQENRSFDSYFGTYPGADGIYSRPGVATPGFVQPILNTDGTLGTIGPFRIGPAQFAADTDDVDHSHDILFRKMDIEAGHALMDHFALAEERKYSPHGKPSLKAKQFGELAMAYEDCDTVPILWRYADRFALYDHIFQEIVGPSTPGNLSIIAAQTGVTQWMLHPAAAWWDANHDLGEPVANDADPLWGSPRDPTAHKIAVNAHDFAGAHPYPIQLNQTYASLPLTLAGRSLPGVVTQDTRAATDLADVRQDVAAIGHGGHAAVDWRWFEEGFDHEPTDSVDPTDATGQHASYITHHNGPQYFGYIANNPVMRAKLRGLADFFAALKGGTLPAAGGVFYVKGGYDNIFGLKPADPAAAVQRRFLGDDDHPGYSDAEISEAMVARAVNAIAASRYWKQAAIIITWDDSEGDYDHVPPPALQYGPNGDRISDGPRVPLLLISPYARVHAVVHAVGNHASVVKFVDALFALPPLASLPDELEGRKIGRLRFHQANLGPEDALTPDVTDLLSGFDAARLSGRAAPLPPSYAETPARLVDRLPAVTGYGCKALGIVPVDAQLGIHTTPPADFNPRPKTEPSPGGHRG
;
A
#
# COMPACT_ATOMS: atom_id res chain seq x y z
N MET A 1 39.37 49.26 36.86
CA MET A 1 39.13 50.37 37.80
C MET A 1 37.67 50.25 38.22
N PHE A 2 37.51 49.80 39.46
CA PHE A 2 36.59 50.29 40.49
C PHE A 2 35.10 50.36 40.10
N VAL A 3 34.12 49.91 40.84
CA VAL A 3 33.94 49.34 42.19
C VAL A 3 32.38 49.25 42.36
N ARG A 4 31.86 48.11 42.80
CA ARG A 4 30.97 47.82 43.93
C ARG A 4 29.95 48.90 44.38
N ARG A 5 28.66 48.49 44.54
CA ARG A 5 27.95 48.08 45.80
C ARG A 5 26.44 48.16 45.56
N LEU A 6 25.66 47.19 45.82
CA LEU A 6 25.05 46.65 47.08
C LEU A 6 24.01 47.58 47.70
N ALA A 7 22.80 47.15 47.78
CA ALA A 7 21.82 47.14 48.87
C ALA A 7 20.48 46.70 48.34
N ALA A 8 19.87 45.65 48.64
CA ALA A 8 19.41 44.96 49.86
C ALA A 8 18.12 45.54 50.45
N LEU A 9 17.18 44.59 50.63
CA LEU A 9 16.07 44.47 51.58
C LEU A 9 14.74 45.18 51.20
N VAL A 10 13.57 44.63 51.30
CA VAL A 10 12.80 43.73 52.18
C VAL A 10 11.48 43.52 51.46
N GLY A 11 10.97 42.42 51.19
CA GLY A 11 10.28 41.43 51.97
C GLY A 11 8.77 41.56 51.88
N ALA A 12 8.11 40.59 51.27
CA ALA A 12 6.80 40.15 51.69
C ALA A 12 6.49 38.77 51.05
N THR A 13 6.44 37.77 51.90
CA THR A 13 5.99 36.43 51.64
C THR A 13 4.50 36.41 51.23
N ALA A 14 4.22 35.91 50.06
CA ALA A 14 2.89 35.35 49.73
C ALA A 14 3.13 33.95 49.16
N LEU A 15 2.95 32.93 50.00
CA LEU A 15 2.78 31.56 49.60
C LEU A 15 1.52 31.45 48.76
N GLY A 16 1.69 31.47 47.46
CA GLY A 16 0.68 31.03 46.51
C GLY A 16 0.95 29.56 46.16
N LEU A 17 0.24 28.67 46.80
CA LEU A 17 0.15 27.25 46.44
C LEU A 17 -0.50 27.17 45.06
N VAL A 18 0.30 27.20 44.00
CA VAL A 18 -0.19 26.77 42.67
C VAL A 18 -0.20 25.25 42.70
N ALA A 19 -1.35 24.69 43.01
CA ALA A 19 -1.66 23.30 42.73
C ALA A 19 -1.60 23.13 41.20
N ALA A 20 -0.49 22.62 40.70
CA ALA A 20 -0.42 22.08 39.36
C ALA A 20 -1.33 20.86 39.32
N LEU A 21 -2.61 21.08 39.03
CA LEU A 21 -3.49 20.02 38.52
C LEU A 21 -2.92 19.61 37.17
N GLY A 22 -2.03 18.62 37.21
CA GLY A 22 -1.70 17.82 36.07
C GLY A 22 -2.98 17.13 35.60
N LEU A 23 -3.70 17.72 34.67
CA LEU A 23 -4.60 16.97 33.82
C LEU A 23 -3.74 15.97 33.05
N VAL A 24 -3.53 14.80 33.62
CA VAL A 24 -3.27 13.60 32.85
C VAL A 24 -4.56 13.43 32.04
N ALA A 25 -4.56 13.88 30.78
CA ALA A 25 -5.57 13.48 29.84
C ALA A 25 -5.52 11.95 29.82
N ALA A 26 -6.47 11.31 30.51
CA ALA A 26 -6.69 9.90 30.35
C ALA A 26 -6.95 9.70 28.86
N GLN A 27 -6.01 9.09 28.14
CA GLN A 27 -6.25 8.63 26.78
C GLN A 27 -7.47 7.72 26.90
N ALA A 28 -8.59 8.18 26.39
CA ALA A 28 -9.77 7.33 26.28
C ALA A 28 -9.33 6.10 25.50
N ALA A 29 -9.51 4.92 26.08
CA ALA A 29 -9.22 3.69 25.36
C ALA A 29 -9.99 3.71 24.04
N PRO A 30 -9.38 3.32 22.92
CA PRO A 30 -10.03 3.35 21.63
C PRO A 30 -11.37 2.60 21.70
N LEU A 31 -12.40 3.21 21.17
CA LEU A 31 -13.74 2.64 21.14
C LEU A 31 -13.71 1.34 20.34
N ARG A 32 -14.23 0.26 20.91
CA ARG A 32 -14.27 -1.04 20.26
C ARG A 32 -15.71 -1.49 20.11
N THR A 33 -16.04 -2.07 18.96
CA THR A 33 -17.27 -2.81 18.81
C THR A 33 -17.18 -4.14 19.59
N ALA A 34 -18.30 -4.57 20.16
CA ALA A 34 -18.37 -5.95 20.61
C ALA A 34 -18.29 -6.87 19.38
N PRO A 35 -17.44 -7.90 19.39
CA PRO A 35 -17.33 -8.82 18.28
C PRO A 35 -18.69 -9.47 17.98
N THR A 36 -18.98 -9.67 16.72
CA THR A 36 -20.20 -10.32 16.25
C THR A 36 -20.33 -11.75 16.82
N PRO A 37 -21.52 -12.34 16.95
CA PRO A 37 -21.68 -13.66 17.55
C PRO A 37 -20.84 -14.77 16.89
N ASP A 38 -20.71 -14.75 15.58
CA ASP A 38 -19.89 -15.71 14.84
C ASP A 38 -18.38 -15.48 15.03
N VAL A 39 -17.93 -14.25 15.19
CA VAL A 39 -16.55 -13.92 15.55
C VAL A 39 -16.23 -14.34 16.99
N ARG A 40 -17.17 -14.10 17.95
CA ARG A 40 -16.99 -14.49 19.36
C ARG A 40 -16.67 -15.96 19.55
N ALA A 41 -17.25 -16.83 18.73
CA ALA A 41 -17.02 -18.28 18.80
C ALA A 41 -15.55 -18.66 18.54
N TYR A 42 -14.78 -17.79 17.90
CA TYR A 42 -13.39 -18.03 17.53
C TYR A 42 -12.38 -17.21 18.33
N LEU A 43 -12.83 -16.33 19.24
CA LEU A 43 -11.91 -15.59 20.09
C LEU A 43 -11.13 -16.52 21.02
N VAL A 44 -9.84 -16.27 21.13
CA VAL A 44 -8.97 -16.95 22.08
C VAL A 44 -8.77 -16.03 23.29
N PRO A 45 -9.19 -16.44 24.50
CA PRO A 45 -8.91 -15.67 25.69
C PRO A 45 -7.40 -15.48 25.91
N VAL A 46 -6.97 -14.28 26.24
CA VAL A 46 -5.54 -13.93 26.47
C VAL A 46 -4.88 -14.92 27.45
N ALA A 47 -5.60 -15.39 28.48
CA ALA A 47 -5.08 -16.38 29.42
C ALA A 47 -4.72 -17.74 28.79
N ARG A 48 -5.18 -18.03 27.57
CA ARG A 48 -4.82 -19.24 26.83
C ARG A 48 -3.66 -19.03 25.85
N GLU A 49 -3.26 -17.79 25.60
CA GLU A 49 -2.12 -17.51 24.74
C GLU A 49 -0.82 -17.93 25.45
N PRO A 50 0.00 -18.79 24.82
CA PRO A 50 1.32 -19.08 25.37
C PRO A 50 2.25 -17.89 25.15
N GLY A 51 3.08 -17.59 26.14
CA GLY A 51 4.20 -16.65 25.97
C GLY A 51 5.26 -17.27 25.04
N LEU A 52 5.21 -16.94 23.77
CA LEU A 52 6.20 -17.38 22.79
C LEU A 52 7.26 -16.30 22.57
N THR A 53 8.53 -16.69 22.55
CA THR A 53 9.59 -15.84 22.02
C THR A 53 9.40 -15.63 20.52
N ALA A 54 10.01 -14.58 19.94
CA ALA A 54 9.97 -14.34 18.50
C ALA A 54 10.48 -15.57 17.71
N ALA A 55 11.57 -16.19 18.14
CA ALA A 55 12.11 -17.39 17.50
C ALA A 55 11.17 -18.59 17.56
N GLN A 56 10.47 -18.79 18.71
CA GLN A 56 9.47 -19.86 18.83
C GLN A 56 8.24 -19.59 17.94
N ARG A 57 7.78 -18.36 17.89
CA ARG A 57 6.67 -17.95 17.00
C ARG A 57 7.05 -18.20 15.53
N LEU A 58 8.21 -17.74 15.10
CA LEU A 58 8.71 -17.97 13.74
C LEU A 58 8.81 -19.46 13.41
N ALA A 59 9.36 -20.28 14.32
CA ALA A 59 9.47 -21.71 14.09
C ALA A 59 8.10 -22.38 13.91
N LEU A 60 7.07 -21.92 14.64
CA LEU A 60 5.71 -22.40 14.49
C LEU A 60 5.08 -21.90 13.19
N VAL A 61 5.27 -20.63 12.81
CA VAL A 61 4.78 -20.10 11.53
C VAL A 61 5.39 -20.90 10.37
N ARG A 62 6.70 -21.12 10.34
CA ARG A 62 7.39 -21.98 9.35
C ARG A 62 6.82 -23.41 9.26
N ARG A 63 6.36 -23.95 10.38
CA ARG A 63 5.74 -25.27 10.43
C ARG A 63 4.37 -25.30 9.78
N HIS A 64 3.61 -24.22 9.91
CA HIS A 64 2.20 -24.18 9.51
C HIS A 64 1.97 -23.49 8.18
N ILE A 65 2.75 -22.48 7.82
CA ILE A 65 2.57 -21.68 6.61
C ILE A 65 3.57 -22.12 5.54
N LYS A 66 3.05 -22.27 4.32
CA LYS A 66 3.84 -22.58 3.11
C LYS A 66 3.47 -21.72 1.91
N TYR A 67 2.24 -21.22 1.88
CA TYR A 67 1.70 -20.44 0.78
C TYR A 67 1.43 -19.03 1.28
N VAL A 68 2.09 -18.06 0.69
CA VAL A 68 1.84 -16.64 0.94
C VAL A 68 1.15 -16.09 -0.30
N PHE A 69 -0.04 -15.53 -0.13
CA PHE A 69 -0.76 -14.82 -1.17
C PHE A 69 -0.78 -13.35 -0.80
N VAL A 70 -0.30 -12.50 -1.69
CA VAL A 70 -0.31 -11.04 -1.53
C VAL A 70 -1.33 -10.50 -2.52
N LEU A 71 -2.53 -10.15 -2.03
CA LEU A 71 -3.55 -9.46 -2.81
C LEU A 71 -3.20 -7.97 -2.74
N TYR A 72 -2.64 -7.46 -3.81
CA TYR A 72 -2.02 -6.15 -3.85
C TYR A 72 -2.93 -5.19 -4.61
N GLN A 73 -3.45 -4.22 -3.88
CA GLN A 73 -4.46 -3.29 -4.36
C GLN A 73 -3.82 -1.92 -4.63
N GLU A 74 -4.58 -1.03 -5.25
CA GLU A 74 -4.18 0.31 -5.61
C GLU A 74 -4.85 1.36 -4.71
N ASN A 75 -4.08 2.26 -4.33
CA ASN A 75 -4.21 3.64 -3.94
C ASN A 75 -5.30 3.94 -2.90
N ARG A 76 -5.05 3.57 -1.64
CA ARG A 76 -5.87 4.02 -0.50
C ARG A 76 -5.03 4.29 0.74
N SER A 77 -5.20 5.45 1.34
CA SER A 77 -4.65 5.69 2.67
C SER A 77 -5.34 4.81 3.72
N PHE A 78 -4.69 4.59 4.86
CA PHE A 78 -5.34 3.90 5.97
C PHE A 78 -6.60 4.64 6.44
N ASP A 79 -6.52 5.95 6.57
CA ASP A 79 -7.63 6.74 7.06
C ASP A 79 -8.80 6.82 6.06
N SER A 80 -8.53 6.73 4.76
CA SER A 80 -9.60 6.77 3.76
C SER A 80 -10.54 5.56 3.86
N TYR A 81 -10.05 4.38 4.26
CA TYR A 81 -10.87 3.17 4.39
C TYR A 81 -11.11 2.70 5.82
N PHE A 82 -10.14 2.86 6.72
CA PHE A 82 -10.19 2.35 8.09
C PHE A 82 -10.03 3.43 9.15
N GLY A 83 -10.01 4.70 8.78
CA GLY A 83 -9.86 5.83 9.70
C GLY A 83 -10.93 5.92 10.79
N THR A 84 -12.07 5.24 10.60
CA THR A 84 -13.15 5.13 11.58
C THR A 84 -13.32 3.70 12.10
N TYR A 85 -12.37 2.78 11.82
CA TYR A 85 -12.45 1.40 12.30
C TYR A 85 -12.22 1.33 13.81
N PRO A 86 -13.13 0.67 14.57
CA PRO A 86 -13.04 0.65 16.04
C PRO A 86 -11.79 -0.07 16.56
N GLY A 87 -11.01 0.62 17.34
CA GLY A 87 -9.78 0.12 17.94
C GLY A 87 -8.50 0.41 17.15
N ALA A 88 -8.62 0.94 15.93
CA ALA A 88 -7.47 1.43 15.18
C ALA A 88 -7.03 2.83 15.65
N ASP A 89 -5.79 3.20 15.38
CA ASP A 89 -5.34 4.59 15.45
C ASP A 89 -5.86 5.31 14.20
N GLY A 90 -7.12 5.73 14.27
CA GLY A 90 -7.86 6.37 13.19
C GLY A 90 -8.17 7.83 13.47
N ILE A 91 -8.85 8.48 12.55
CA ILE A 91 -9.14 9.92 12.52
C ILE A 91 -9.72 10.44 13.85
N TYR A 92 -10.55 9.64 14.51
CA TYR A 92 -11.25 10.00 15.76
C TYR A 92 -10.74 9.23 16.99
N SER A 93 -9.59 8.59 16.91
CA SER A 93 -8.96 7.89 18.05
C SER A 93 -8.54 8.85 19.16
N ARG A 94 -8.40 10.11 18.84
CA ARG A 94 -8.07 11.23 19.75
C ARG A 94 -8.88 12.48 19.37
N PRO A 95 -8.97 13.50 20.26
CA PRO A 95 -9.64 14.75 19.92
C PRO A 95 -9.02 15.42 18.69
N GLY A 96 -9.85 16.03 17.82
CA GLY A 96 -9.39 16.64 16.56
C GLY A 96 -8.24 17.65 16.73
N VAL A 97 -8.23 18.41 17.85
CA VAL A 97 -7.11 19.34 18.16
C VAL A 97 -5.77 18.64 18.43
N ALA A 98 -5.79 17.33 18.67
CA ALA A 98 -4.59 16.50 18.89
C ALA A 98 -4.31 15.55 17.73
N THR A 99 -5.13 15.61 16.67
CA THR A 99 -4.99 14.79 15.47
C THR A 99 -4.27 15.63 14.41
N PRO A 100 -3.06 15.24 13.95
CA PRO A 100 -2.34 16.00 12.94
C PRO A 100 -3.19 16.23 11.68
N GLY A 101 -3.16 17.43 11.13
CA GLY A 101 -3.88 17.77 9.91
C GLY A 101 -5.42 17.66 9.96
N PHE A 102 -6.04 17.53 11.15
CA PHE A 102 -7.50 17.40 11.26
C PHE A 102 -8.27 18.61 10.72
N VAL A 103 -7.68 19.79 10.77
CA VAL A 103 -8.21 21.00 10.15
C VAL A 103 -7.17 21.55 9.20
N GLN A 104 -7.50 21.57 7.92
CA GLN A 104 -6.58 21.97 6.86
C GLN A 104 -7.02 23.24 6.14
N PRO A 105 -6.07 24.03 5.61
CA PRO A 105 -6.39 25.16 4.77
C PRO A 105 -6.95 24.69 3.41
N ILE A 106 -7.93 25.44 2.91
CA ILE A 106 -8.45 25.31 1.54
C ILE A 106 -8.90 26.70 1.07
N LEU A 107 -8.81 27.00 -0.20
CA LEU A 107 -9.29 28.27 -0.73
C LEU A 107 -10.72 28.15 -1.26
N ASN A 108 -11.51 29.16 -0.98
CA ASN A 108 -12.82 29.32 -1.61
C ASN A 108 -12.66 29.86 -3.04
N THR A 109 -13.64 29.63 -3.90
CA THR A 109 -13.63 30.10 -5.29
C THR A 109 -13.57 31.63 -5.44
N ASP A 110 -13.88 32.37 -4.38
CA ASP A 110 -13.66 33.82 -4.33
C ASP A 110 -12.21 34.22 -3.92
N GLY A 111 -11.37 33.25 -3.59
CA GLY A 111 -9.97 33.42 -3.19
C GLY A 111 -9.78 33.67 -1.69
N THR A 112 -10.83 33.60 -0.89
CA THR A 112 -10.70 33.68 0.57
C THR A 112 -10.20 32.37 1.15
N LEU A 113 -9.37 32.42 2.18
CA LEU A 113 -8.89 31.25 2.89
C LEU A 113 -10.03 30.70 3.76
N GLY A 114 -10.33 29.42 3.57
CA GLY A 114 -11.22 28.63 4.39
C GLY A 114 -10.48 27.50 5.11
N THR A 115 -11.22 26.64 5.74
CA THR A 115 -10.71 25.41 6.36
C THR A 115 -11.63 24.24 6.06
N ILE A 116 -11.05 23.04 6.02
CA ILE A 116 -11.75 21.78 5.83
C ILE A 116 -11.21 20.75 6.83
N GLY A 117 -12.08 19.86 7.30
CA GLY A 117 -11.68 18.66 8.05
C GLY A 117 -12.10 17.41 7.31
N PRO A 118 -11.68 16.21 7.77
CA PRO A 118 -12.11 14.97 7.15
C PRO A 118 -13.62 14.79 7.25
N PHE A 119 -14.22 14.30 6.16
CA PHE A 119 -15.67 14.07 6.10
C PHE A 119 -15.99 12.76 5.40
N ARG A 120 -17.09 12.15 5.83
CA ARG A 120 -17.54 10.87 5.32
C ARG A 120 -18.24 11.03 3.97
N ILE A 121 -17.89 10.15 3.04
CA ILE A 121 -18.66 9.85 1.84
C ILE A 121 -19.15 8.40 1.88
N GLY A 122 -20.22 8.11 1.18
CA GLY A 122 -20.82 6.78 1.20
C GLY A 122 -21.69 6.54 -0.03
N PRO A 123 -22.55 5.49 -0.02
CA PRO A 123 -23.36 5.14 -1.19
C PRO A 123 -24.23 6.27 -1.74
N ALA A 124 -24.63 7.24 -0.90
CA ALA A 124 -25.40 8.40 -1.35
C ALA A 124 -24.60 9.37 -2.24
N GLN A 125 -23.28 9.34 -2.15
CA GLN A 125 -22.34 10.08 -2.98
C GLN A 125 -21.70 9.20 -4.07
N PHE A 126 -22.11 7.93 -4.20
CA PHE A 126 -21.43 6.94 -5.04
C PHE A 126 -19.93 6.87 -4.74
N ALA A 127 -19.60 6.71 -3.47
CA ALA A 127 -18.23 6.74 -2.97
C ALA A 127 -17.33 5.64 -3.55
N ALA A 128 -17.89 4.56 -4.08
CA ALA A 128 -17.13 3.51 -4.77
C ALA A 128 -16.48 3.98 -6.09
N ASP A 129 -16.96 5.09 -6.65
CA ASP A 129 -16.56 5.64 -7.95
C ASP A 129 -16.01 7.06 -7.77
N THR A 130 -14.81 7.25 -7.28
CA THR A 130 -14.18 8.56 -7.12
C THR A 130 -13.16 8.83 -8.22
N ASP A 131 -12.97 10.11 -8.59
CA ASP A 131 -11.80 10.48 -9.39
C ASP A 131 -10.52 10.38 -8.55
N ASP A 132 -9.42 10.23 -9.23
CA ASP A 132 -8.06 10.14 -8.75
C ASP A 132 -7.53 11.52 -8.29
N VAL A 133 -6.93 11.61 -7.10
CA VAL A 133 -6.17 12.78 -6.63
C VAL A 133 -4.67 12.55 -6.85
N ASP A 134 -3.89 13.63 -6.91
CA ASP A 134 -2.47 13.53 -7.23
C ASP A 134 -1.66 12.96 -6.06
N HIS A 135 -0.95 11.88 -6.34
CA HIS A 135 -0.07 11.17 -5.42
C HIS A 135 1.38 11.08 -5.91
N SER A 136 1.74 11.89 -6.91
CA SER A 136 3.13 12.00 -7.34
C SER A 136 4.06 12.41 -6.20
N HIS A 137 5.34 12.05 -6.31
CA HIS A 137 6.35 12.29 -5.29
C HIS A 137 6.34 13.72 -4.73
N ASP A 138 6.40 14.71 -5.61
CA ASP A 138 6.41 16.13 -5.25
C ASP A 138 5.15 16.58 -4.51
N ILE A 139 3.99 16.11 -4.94
CA ILE A 139 2.70 16.49 -4.35
C ILE A 139 2.52 15.85 -2.98
N LEU A 140 2.92 14.60 -2.80
CA LEU A 140 2.86 13.95 -1.50
C LEU A 140 3.72 14.68 -0.46
N PHE A 141 4.91 15.16 -0.83
CA PHE A 141 5.71 15.99 0.06
C PHE A 141 4.99 17.27 0.48
N ARG A 142 4.29 17.92 -0.47
CA ARG A 142 3.51 19.12 -0.18
C ARG A 142 2.27 18.82 0.67
N LYS A 143 1.60 17.67 0.43
CA LYS A 143 0.45 17.21 1.21
C LYS A 143 0.84 16.93 2.66
N MET A 144 1.97 16.27 2.87
CA MET A 144 2.50 15.96 4.20
C MET A 144 3.04 17.19 4.93
N ASP A 145 3.37 18.28 4.26
CA ASP A 145 3.97 19.50 4.80
C ASP A 145 5.15 19.22 5.74
N ILE A 146 6.30 18.89 5.15
CA ILE A 146 7.45 18.47 5.95
C ILE A 146 8.25 19.68 6.40
N GLU A 147 8.14 20.02 7.67
CA GLU A 147 8.91 21.08 8.32
C GLU A 147 10.00 20.50 9.25
N ALA A 148 11.23 20.92 9.05
CA ALA A 148 12.39 20.47 9.85
C ALA A 148 12.48 18.93 10.00
N GLY A 149 12.10 18.19 8.97
CA GLY A 149 12.09 16.72 8.93
C GLY A 149 10.86 16.05 9.56
N HIS A 150 9.88 16.83 10.03
CA HIS A 150 8.63 16.32 10.60
C HIS A 150 7.48 16.58 9.64
N ALA A 151 6.69 15.55 9.33
CA ALA A 151 5.48 15.70 8.56
C ALA A 151 4.34 16.21 9.44
N LEU A 152 3.76 17.34 9.08
CA LEU A 152 2.64 17.95 9.81
C LEU A 152 1.30 17.38 9.38
N MET A 153 1.23 16.76 8.21
CA MET A 153 0.04 16.11 7.60
C MET A 153 -1.12 17.08 7.36
N ASP A 154 -0.89 18.36 7.11
CA ASP A 154 -1.93 19.39 7.17
C ASP A 154 -2.14 20.20 5.87
N HIS A 155 -1.56 19.75 4.74
CA HIS A 155 -1.71 20.42 3.45
C HIS A 155 -2.35 19.54 2.34
N PHE A 156 -2.99 18.43 2.66
CA PHE A 156 -3.60 17.54 1.66
C PHE A 156 -4.59 18.29 0.76
N ALA A 157 -5.54 19.00 1.35
CA ALA A 157 -6.52 19.76 0.61
C ALA A 157 -5.90 20.89 -0.24
N LEU A 158 -5.02 21.70 0.37
CA LEU A 158 -4.45 22.87 -0.29
C LEU A 158 -3.48 22.48 -1.41
N ALA A 159 -2.65 21.47 -1.19
CA ALA A 159 -1.69 21.01 -2.20
C ALA A 159 -2.42 20.46 -3.43
N GLU A 160 -3.46 19.65 -3.21
CA GLU A 160 -4.30 19.12 -4.30
C GLU A 160 -5.02 20.21 -5.06
N GLU A 161 -5.65 21.17 -4.36
CA GLU A 161 -6.29 22.31 -4.99
C GLU A 161 -5.31 23.12 -5.86
N ARG A 162 -4.10 23.33 -5.34
CA ARG A 162 -3.05 24.11 -6.02
C ARG A 162 -2.47 23.43 -7.24
N LYS A 163 -2.56 22.12 -7.35
CA LYS A 163 -2.24 21.41 -8.59
C LYS A 163 -3.10 21.90 -9.76
N TYR A 164 -4.40 22.04 -9.55
CA TYR A 164 -5.37 22.43 -10.60
C TYR A 164 -5.54 23.95 -10.73
N SER A 165 -5.14 24.71 -9.74
CA SER A 165 -5.13 26.18 -9.75
C SER A 165 -3.89 26.72 -9.05
N PRO A 166 -2.71 26.69 -9.70
CA PRO A 166 -1.43 27.04 -9.06
C PRO A 166 -1.37 28.46 -8.52
N HIS A 167 -2.13 29.37 -9.11
CA HIS A 167 -2.12 30.80 -8.77
C HIS A 167 -3.53 31.38 -8.70
N GLY A 168 -3.68 32.40 -7.85
CA GLY A 168 -4.92 33.20 -7.78
C GLY A 168 -6.08 32.44 -7.13
N LYS A 169 -7.28 32.72 -7.60
CA LYS A 169 -8.51 32.10 -7.11
C LYS A 169 -8.67 30.72 -7.73
N PRO A 170 -8.99 29.70 -6.95
CA PRO A 170 -9.22 28.38 -7.49
C PRO A 170 -10.50 28.32 -8.32
N SER A 171 -10.50 27.46 -9.34
CA SER A 171 -11.74 27.05 -10.00
C SER A 171 -12.55 26.15 -9.05
N LEU A 172 -13.86 26.02 -9.32
CA LEU A 172 -14.69 25.06 -8.56
C LEU A 172 -14.12 23.64 -8.64
N LYS A 173 -13.67 23.23 -9.81
CA LYS A 173 -13.02 21.93 -10.02
C LYS A 173 -11.79 21.75 -9.13
N ALA A 174 -10.90 22.74 -9.06
CA ALA A 174 -9.70 22.68 -8.24
C ALA A 174 -10.06 22.55 -6.76
N LYS A 175 -11.04 23.33 -6.27
CA LYS A 175 -11.54 23.23 -4.90
C LYS A 175 -12.11 21.84 -4.62
N GLN A 176 -12.90 21.27 -5.53
CA GLN A 176 -13.49 19.93 -5.38
C GLN A 176 -12.45 18.83 -5.31
N PHE A 177 -11.31 18.94 -6.01
CA PHE A 177 -10.20 18.04 -5.84
C PHE A 177 -9.54 18.18 -4.48
N GLY A 178 -9.34 19.40 -3.98
CA GLY A 178 -8.85 19.61 -2.61
C GLY A 178 -9.80 19.06 -1.55
N GLU A 179 -11.10 19.14 -1.78
CA GLU A 179 -12.12 18.51 -0.91
C GLU A 179 -12.03 16.99 -0.96
N LEU A 180 -11.86 16.41 -2.16
CA LEU A 180 -11.79 14.96 -2.35
C LEU A 180 -10.65 14.33 -1.56
N ALA A 181 -9.48 14.96 -1.50
CA ALA A 181 -8.35 14.49 -0.71
C ALA A 181 -8.62 14.39 0.80
N MET A 182 -9.73 14.97 1.30
CA MET A 182 -10.14 14.92 2.73
C MET A 182 -11.31 13.98 2.98
N ALA A 183 -11.83 13.33 1.94
CA ALA A 183 -12.94 12.40 2.07
C ALA A 183 -12.49 11.06 2.65
N TYR A 184 -13.34 10.42 3.46
CA TYR A 184 -13.13 9.05 3.91
C TYR A 184 -14.38 8.20 3.74
N GLU A 185 -14.17 6.92 3.64
CA GLU A 185 -15.18 5.89 3.46
C GLU A 185 -15.23 4.96 4.68
N ASP A 186 -16.23 4.11 4.73
CA ASP A 186 -16.36 3.11 5.79
C ASP A 186 -17.02 1.82 5.28
N CYS A 187 -17.46 0.99 6.21
CA CYS A 187 -18.15 -0.27 5.92
C CYS A 187 -19.43 -0.15 5.09
N ASP A 188 -19.95 1.04 4.83
CA ASP A 188 -21.08 1.19 3.90
C ASP A 188 -20.63 1.24 2.43
N THR A 189 -19.36 1.57 2.18
CA THR A 189 -18.74 1.56 0.84
C THR A 189 -17.87 0.32 0.63
N VAL A 190 -17.06 -0.09 1.64
CA VAL A 190 -16.13 -1.23 1.55
C VAL A 190 -16.45 -2.32 2.59
N PRO A 191 -17.66 -2.91 2.54
CA PRO A 191 -18.15 -3.83 3.57
C PRO A 191 -17.33 -5.11 3.70
N ILE A 192 -16.76 -5.62 2.61
CA ILE A 192 -16.02 -6.88 2.62
C ILE A 192 -14.66 -6.70 3.30
N LEU A 193 -13.96 -5.61 3.03
CA LEU A 193 -12.68 -5.29 3.68
C LEU A 193 -12.88 -5.11 5.19
N TRP A 194 -13.93 -4.40 5.60
CA TRP A 194 -14.28 -4.26 7.02
C TRP A 194 -14.69 -5.59 7.67
N ARG A 195 -15.36 -6.47 6.92
CA ARG A 195 -15.67 -7.82 7.37
C ARG A 195 -14.39 -8.63 7.61
N TYR A 196 -13.38 -8.50 6.75
CA TYR A 196 -12.09 -9.16 6.98
C TYR A 196 -11.35 -8.58 8.17
N ALA A 197 -11.37 -7.26 8.36
CA ALA A 197 -10.81 -6.61 9.54
C ALA A 197 -11.47 -7.07 10.85
N ASP A 198 -12.81 -7.23 10.87
CA ASP A 198 -13.54 -7.75 12.04
C ASP A 198 -13.18 -9.21 12.35
N ARG A 199 -12.85 -9.99 11.33
CA ARG A 199 -12.59 -11.43 11.48
C ARG A 199 -11.13 -11.77 11.72
N PHE A 200 -10.20 -10.98 11.24
CA PHE A 200 -8.77 -11.29 11.23
C PHE A 200 -7.93 -10.16 11.84
N ALA A 201 -6.68 -10.06 11.44
CA ALA A 201 -5.77 -9.02 11.93
C ALA A 201 -5.69 -7.86 10.95
N LEU A 202 -6.01 -6.66 11.40
CA LEU A 202 -5.80 -5.39 10.72
C LEU A 202 -4.56 -4.72 11.32
N TYR A 203 -3.61 -4.34 10.49
CA TYR A 203 -2.46 -3.52 10.87
C TYR A 203 -2.78 -2.05 10.56
N ASP A 204 -2.55 -1.18 11.52
CA ASP A 204 -2.88 0.25 11.42
C ASP A 204 -1.67 1.18 11.41
N HIS A 205 -0.46 0.63 11.29
CA HIS A 205 0.79 1.39 11.20
C HIS A 205 1.71 0.81 10.11
N ILE A 206 1.14 0.50 8.96
CA ILE A 206 1.91 0.15 7.75
C ILE A 206 1.93 1.37 6.84
N PHE A 207 3.11 1.78 6.43
CA PHE A 207 3.34 2.96 5.59
C PHE A 207 3.71 2.51 4.17
N GLN A 208 3.43 3.35 3.18
CA GLN A 208 4.09 3.17 1.89
C GLN A 208 5.60 3.41 2.08
N GLU A 209 6.42 2.51 1.55
CA GLU A 209 7.88 2.55 1.80
C GLU A 209 8.53 3.77 1.15
N ILE A 210 8.04 4.22 0.02
CA ILE A 210 8.49 5.43 -0.67
C ILE A 210 7.39 6.49 -0.65
N VAL A 211 7.80 7.75 -0.57
CA VAL A 211 6.90 8.89 -0.84
C VAL A 211 6.72 9.00 -2.34
N GLY A 212 5.71 8.36 -2.89
CA GLY A 212 5.50 8.33 -4.34
C GLY A 212 4.27 7.52 -4.74
N PRO A 213 3.97 7.44 -6.03
CA PRO A 213 2.83 6.72 -6.57
C PRO A 213 3.08 5.21 -6.71
N SER A 214 2.30 4.55 -7.57
CA SER A 214 2.21 3.08 -7.64
C SER A 214 3.49 2.35 -8.02
N THR A 215 4.28 2.83 -8.98
CA THR A 215 5.50 2.12 -9.40
C THR A 215 6.49 1.89 -8.24
N PRO A 216 6.84 2.89 -7.42
CA PRO A 216 7.63 2.66 -6.22
C PRO A 216 7.08 1.58 -5.29
N GLY A 217 5.76 1.59 -5.03
CA GLY A 217 5.10 0.58 -4.20
C GLY A 217 5.23 -0.83 -4.79
N ASN A 218 5.03 -0.96 -6.12
CA ASN A 218 5.16 -2.24 -6.83
C ASN A 218 6.59 -2.77 -6.88
N LEU A 219 7.61 -1.91 -6.78
CA LEU A 219 9.01 -2.32 -6.61
C LEU A 219 9.30 -2.70 -5.16
N SER A 220 8.87 -1.89 -4.21
CA SER A 220 9.14 -2.08 -2.78
C SER A 220 8.58 -3.38 -2.22
N ILE A 221 7.40 -3.81 -2.68
CA ILE A 221 6.76 -5.04 -2.21
C ILE A 221 7.57 -6.32 -2.53
N ILE A 222 8.49 -6.25 -3.48
CA ILE A 222 9.35 -7.37 -3.88
C ILE A 222 10.83 -7.13 -3.62
N ALA A 223 11.25 -5.90 -3.32
CA ALA A 223 12.67 -5.57 -3.19
C ALA A 223 13.00 -4.78 -1.91
N ALA A 224 11.99 -4.33 -1.15
CA ALA A 224 12.16 -3.49 0.05
C ALA A 224 12.99 -2.23 -0.23
N GLN A 225 13.00 -1.77 -1.47
CA GLN A 225 13.64 -0.55 -1.97
C GLN A 225 13.21 -0.27 -3.41
N THR A 226 13.54 0.90 -3.92
CA THR A 226 13.24 1.32 -5.30
C THR A 226 14.47 1.71 -6.11
N GLY A 227 15.68 1.31 -5.71
CA GLY A 227 16.93 1.58 -6.41
C GLY A 227 17.94 2.43 -5.64
N VAL A 228 17.74 2.62 -4.35
CA VAL A 228 18.67 3.41 -3.51
C VAL A 228 20.08 2.82 -3.51
N THR A 229 20.21 1.50 -3.55
CA THR A 229 21.51 0.83 -3.65
C THR A 229 22.24 1.19 -4.93
N GLN A 230 21.55 1.17 -6.08
CA GLN A 230 22.15 1.58 -7.37
C GLN A 230 22.60 3.03 -7.36
N TRP A 231 21.80 3.90 -6.79
CA TRP A 231 22.18 5.30 -6.63
C TRP A 231 23.46 5.46 -5.81
N MET A 232 23.65 4.66 -4.75
CA MET A 232 24.88 4.68 -3.98
C MET A 232 26.07 4.14 -4.76
N LEU A 233 25.89 3.04 -5.49
CA LEU A 233 26.95 2.39 -6.25
C LEU A 233 27.35 3.21 -7.49
N HIS A 234 26.40 3.80 -8.15
CA HIS A 234 26.54 4.49 -9.44
C HIS A 234 25.92 5.90 -9.45
N PRO A 235 26.34 6.80 -8.58
CA PRO A 235 25.69 8.12 -8.41
C PRO A 235 25.73 8.99 -9.69
N ALA A 236 26.64 8.69 -10.64
CA ALA A 236 26.70 9.36 -11.93
C ALA A 236 25.68 8.82 -12.96
N ALA A 237 25.13 7.65 -12.70
CA ALA A 237 24.07 7.05 -13.50
C ALA A 237 22.68 7.34 -12.93
N ALA A 238 22.61 7.92 -11.73
CA ALA A 238 21.36 8.42 -11.17
C ALA A 238 20.77 9.45 -12.13
N TRP A 239 19.56 9.18 -12.58
CA TRP A 239 18.97 9.91 -13.67
C TRP A 239 17.86 10.83 -13.16
N TRP A 240 17.90 12.06 -13.61
CA TRP A 240 16.89 13.07 -13.33
C TRP A 240 16.23 13.48 -14.63
N ASP A 241 14.94 13.46 -14.68
CA ASP A 241 14.21 14.04 -15.79
C ASP A 241 14.03 15.57 -15.63
N ALA A 242 13.37 16.20 -16.60
CA ALA A 242 13.11 17.63 -16.58
C ALA A 242 12.18 18.09 -15.44
N ASN A 243 11.49 17.16 -14.78
CA ASN A 243 10.60 17.40 -13.66
C ASN A 243 11.25 17.10 -12.29
N HIS A 244 12.54 16.82 -12.30
CA HIS A 244 13.30 16.35 -11.13
C HIS A 244 12.87 14.95 -10.61
N ASP A 245 12.25 14.16 -11.46
CA ASP A 245 11.93 12.77 -11.15
C ASP A 245 13.19 11.90 -11.28
N LEU A 246 13.43 11.08 -10.25
CA LEU A 246 14.58 10.19 -10.24
C LEU A 246 14.30 8.91 -10.99
N GLY A 247 15.18 8.54 -11.90
CA GLY A 247 15.18 7.22 -12.51
C GLY A 247 15.72 6.13 -11.58
N GLU A 248 16.52 6.53 -10.59
CA GLU A 248 17.08 5.67 -9.52
C GLU A 248 17.43 6.53 -8.29
N PRO A 249 16.76 6.36 -7.14
CA PRO A 249 15.61 5.46 -6.94
C PRO A 249 14.38 5.90 -7.72
N VAL A 250 13.52 4.94 -8.03
CA VAL A 250 12.22 5.25 -8.66
C VAL A 250 11.32 5.88 -7.62
N ALA A 251 10.89 7.10 -7.88
CA ALA A 251 10.05 7.88 -6.98
C ALA A 251 8.72 8.30 -7.60
N ASN A 252 8.55 8.13 -8.91
CA ASN A 252 7.32 8.38 -9.65
C ASN A 252 7.02 7.23 -10.63
N ASP A 253 5.87 7.29 -11.28
CA ASP A 253 5.50 6.29 -12.27
C ASP A 253 6.39 6.38 -13.50
N ALA A 254 6.83 5.21 -13.93
CA ALA A 254 7.63 5.03 -15.10
C ALA A 254 7.35 3.64 -15.67
N ASP A 255 7.49 3.46 -16.98
CA ASP A 255 7.33 2.15 -17.57
C ASP A 255 8.59 1.27 -17.39
N PRO A 256 8.43 -0.05 -17.27
CA PRO A 256 9.55 -0.97 -17.35
C PRO A 256 10.15 -0.93 -18.77
N LEU A 257 11.46 -1.07 -18.85
CA LEU A 257 12.17 -1.10 -20.14
C LEU A 257 11.83 -2.33 -20.98
N TRP A 258 11.46 -3.43 -20.33
CA TRP A 258 11.29 -4.73 -20.91
C TRP A 258 9.83 -5.05 -21.22
N GLY A 259 9.56 -5.27 -22.49
CA GLY A 259 8.45 -6.02 -22.99
C GLY A 259 7.05 -5.53 -22.67
N SER A 260 6.17 -6.17 -23.36
CA SER A 260 4.72 -6.19 -23.11
C SER A 260 4.32 -7.64 -22.87
N PRO A 261 3.09 -7.94 -22.47
CA PRO A 261 2.58 -9.31 -22.44
C PRO A 261 2.74 -10.06 -23.77
N ARG A 262 2.68 -9.37 -24.90
CA ARG A 262 2.87 -9.98 -26.23
C ARG A 262 4.33 -10.17 -26.62
N ASP A 263 5.19 -9.24 -26.25
CA ASP A 263 6.63 -9.31 -26.50
C ASP A 263 7.42 -8.91 -25.26
N PRO A 264 7.48 -9.81 -24.27
CA PRO A 264 8.15 -9.54 -23.00
C PRO A 264 9.65 -9.32 -23.12
N THR A 265 10.24 -9.54 -24.28
CA THR A 265 11.67 -9.34 -24.55
C THR A 265 11.96 -8.07 -25.37
N ALA A 266 10.95 -7.32 -25.77
CA ALA A 266 11.15 -6.07 -26.49
C ALA A 266 11.93 -5.06 -25.65
N HIS A 267 12.80 -4.29 -26.29
CA HIS A 267 13.57 -3.23 -25.63
C HIS A 267 12.81 -1.91 -25.48
N LYS A 268 11.60 -1.85 -25.98
CA LYS A 268 10.68 -0.72 -25.80
C LYS A 268 9.31 -1.29 -25.61
N ILE A 269 8.72 -0.98 -24.52
CA ILE A 269 7.30 -1.15 -24.34
C ILE A 269 6.63 -0.04 -25.14
N ALA A 270 5.63 -0.39 -25.90
CA ALA A 270 4.71 0.62 -26.31
C ALA A 270 3.86 0.94 -25.09
N VAL A 271 3.81 2.18 -24.87
CA VAL A 271 3.07 2.82 -23.84
C VAL A 271 1.61 2.40 -23.93
N ASN A 272 1.02 1.94 -22.84
CA ASN A 272 -0.41 1.65 -22.77
C ASN A 272 -1.20 2.94 -23.04
N ALA A 273 -2.18 2.88 -23.93
CA ALA A 273 -3.00 4.05 -24.27
C ALA A 273 -3.77 4.62 -23.07
N HIS A 274 -4.05 3.84 -22.06
CA HIS A 274 -4.68 4.31 -20.81
C HIS A 274 -3.75 5.16 -19.96
N ASP A 275 -2.49 4.78 -19.82
CA ASP A 275 -1.50 5.52 -19.04
C ASP A 275 -1.12 6.85 -19.71
N PHE A 276 -1.32 6.96 -21.03
CA PHE A 276 -0.75 8.03 -21.83
C PHE A 276 -1.73 8.75 -22.77
N ALA A 277 -3.01 8.67 -22.48
CA ALA A 277 -4.02 9.50 -23.19
C ALA A 277 -3.82 11.02 -22.98
N GLY A 278 -2.76 11.42 -22.28
CA GLY A 278 -2.33 12.80 -22.06
C GLY A 278 -1.12 13.20 -22.91
N ALA A 279 -0.86 14.49 -23.02
CA ALA A 279 0.13 15.11 -23.90
C ALA A 279 1.61 14.87 -23.51
N HIS A 280 1.89 14.05 -22.54
CA HIS A 280 3.25 13.76 -22.07
C HIS A 280 3.47 12.24 -22.04
N PRO A 281 4.13 11.66 -23.07
CA PRO A 281 4.66 10.33 -22.92
C PRO A 281 5.62 10.36 -21.72
N TYR A 282 5.48 9.46 -20.78
CA TYR A 282 6.53 9.23 -19.79
C TYR A 282 7.79 8.86 -20.59
N PRO A 283 8.83 9.69 -20.59
CA PRO A 283 9.96 9.47 -21.47
C PRO A 283 10.87 8.35 -20.95
N ILE A 284 10.53 7.77 -19.77
CA ILE A 284 11.45 6.94 -19.04
C ILE A 284 10.97 5.51 -19.04
N GLN A 285 11.80 4.68 -19.60
CA GLN A 285 11.72 3.25 -19.48
C GLN A 285 12.85 2.77 -18.58
N LEU A 286 12.50 2.18 -17.44
CA LEU A 286 13.44 1.79 -16.40
C LEU A 286 13.80 0.31 -16.48
N ASN A 287 15.06 0.00 -16.22
CA ASN A 287 15.55 -1.32 -15.89
C ASN A 287 16.24 -1.26 -14.54
N GLN A 288 15.73 -2.03 -13.60
CA GLN A 288 16.27 -2.10 -12.25
C GLN A 288 17.28 -3.23 -12.14
N THR A 289 18.42 -2.99 -11.48
CA THR A 289 19.54 -3.94 -11.44
C THR A 289 19.99 -4.29 -10.02
N TYR A 290 19.20 -3.91 -9.00
CA TYR A 290 19.42 -4.33 -7.61
C TYR A 290 18.74 -5.67 -7.28
N ALA A 291 19.07 -6.23 -6.11
CA ALA A 291 18.51 -7.50 -5.66
C ALA A 291 17.02 -7.39 -5.32
N SER A 292 16.28 -8.45 -5.63
CA SER A 292 14.88 -8.60 -5.30
C SER A 292 14.55 -10.01 -4.79
N LEU A 293 13.41 -10.20 -4.14
CA LEU A 293 12.96 -11.53 -3.68
C LEU A 293 13.02 -12.63 -4.75
N PRO A 294 12.62 -12.39 -6.01
CA PRO A 294 12.83 -13.35 -7.09
C PRO A 294 14.23 -13.95 -7.17
N LEU A 295 15.29 -13.17 -6.92
CA LEU A 295 16.67 -13.71 -6.90
C LEU A 295 16.89 -14.62 -5.70
N THR A 296 16.54 -14.18 -4.49
CA THR A 296 16.74 -15.01 -3.29
C THR A 296 15.85 -16.26 -3.33
N LEU A 297 14.61 -16.16 -3.79
CA LEU A 297 13.71 -17.30 -3.98
C LEU A 297 14.22 -18.33 -5.00
N ALA A 298 14.99 -17.91 -6.01
CA ALA A 298 15.61 -18.83 -6.98
C ALA A 298 16.67 -19.75 -6.35
N GLY A 299 17.33 -19.31 -5.28
CA GLY A 299 18.25 -20.14 -4.51
C GLY A 299 19.34 -20.82 -5.38
N ARG A 300 19.50 -22.14 -5.26
CA ARG A 300 20.52 -22.92 -6.02
C ARG A 300 20.35 -22.87 -7.54
N SER A 301 19.18 -22.53 -8.05
CA SER A 301 18.95 -22.47 -9.50
C SER A 301 19.36 -21.12 -10.11
N LEU A 302 19.76 -20.18 -9.28
CA LEU A 302 20.03 -18.80 -9.68
C LEU A 302 21.08 -18.65 -10.81
N PRO A 303 22.26 -19.31 -10.81
CA PRO A 303 23.25 -19.11 -11.85
C PRO A 303 22.74 -19.35 -13.27
N GLY A 304 21.92 -20.37 -13.48
CA GLY A 304 21.30 -20.66 -14.77
C GLY A 304 20.22 -19.66 -15.17
N VAL A 305 19.57 -19.06 -14.18
CA VAL A 305 18.52 -18.06 -14.40
C VAL A 305 19.12 -16.72 -14.82
N VAL A 306 20.13 -16.24 -14.09
CA VAL A 306 20.68 -14.89 -14.30
C VAL A 306 21.53 -14.80 -15.55
N THR A 307 22.22 -15.87 -15.96
CA THR A 307 23.05 -15.88 -17.18
C THR A 307 22.26 -15.70 -18.46
N GLN A 308 20.95 -15.73 -18.42
CA GLN A 308 20.08 -15.51 -19.58
C GLN A 308 19.68 -14.04 -19.77
N ASP A 309 20.04 -13.16 -18.86
CA ASP A 309 19.91 -11.73 -19.10
C ASP A 309 20.91 -11.30 -20.17
N THR A 310 20.38 -10.89 -21.32
CA THR A 310 21.19 -10.62 -22.52
C THR A 310 21.47 -9.16 -22.73
N ARG A 311 20.91 -8.27 -21.90
CA ARG A 311 20.88 -6.86 -22.25
C ARG A 311 22.22 -6.18 -22.04
N ALA A 312 22.83 -6.30 -20.92
CA ALA A 312 24.10 -5.65 -20.66
C ALA A 312 24.93 -6.40 -19.65
N ALA A 313 26.22 -6.31 -19.81
CA ALA A 313 27.17 -6.72 -18.78
C ALA A 313 26.97 -5.92 -17.48
N THR A 314 26.40 -4.73 -17.57
CA THR A 314 26.11 -3.84 -16.44
C THR A 314 25.03 -4.37 -15.53
N ASP A 315 23.90 -4.88 -16.06
CA ASP A 315 22.77 -5.35 -15.27
C ASP A 315 23.15 -6.48 -14.32
N LEU A 316 23.94 -7.43 -14.83
CA LEU A 316 24.48 -8.51 -14.00
C LEU A 316 25.70 -8.10 -13.16
N ALA A 317 26.39 -7.04 -13.54
CA ALA A 317 27.53 -6.52 -12.80
C ALA A 317 27.10 -5.97 -11.43
N ASP A 318 25.94 -5.31 -11.39
CA ASP A 318 25.43 -4.67 -10.18
C ASP A 318 24.94 -5.67 -9.13
N VAL A 319 24.47 -6.86 -9.56
CA VAL A 319 24.00 -7.94 -8.66
C VAL A 319 24.94 -9.16 -8.67
N ARG A 320 26.15 -9.03 -9.19
CA ARG A 320 27.05 -10.19 -9.38
C ARG A 320 27.49 -10.84 -8.08
N GLN A 321 27.81 -10.03 -7.07
CA GLN A 321 28.23 -10.54 -5.79
C GLN A 321 27.05 -11.15 -5.03
N ASP A 322 25.87 -10.56 -5.16
CA ASP A 322 24.62 -11.08 -4.58
C ASP A 322 24.26 -12.44 -5.18
N VAL A 323 24.29 -12.56 -6.52
CA VAL A 323 24.09 -13.82 -7.24
C VAL A 323 25.06 -14.90 -6.76
N ALA A 324 26.34 -14.56 -6.61
CA ALA A 324 27.33 -15.50 -6.11
C ALA A 324 27.05 -15.91 -4.65
N ALA A 325 26.69 -14.96 -3.79
CA ALA A 325 26.37 -15.23 -2.39
C ALA A 325 25.12 -16.11 -2.26
N ILE A 326 24.05 -15.83 -2.98
CA ILE A 326 22.82 -16.62 -3.01
C ILE A 326 23.10 -18.04 -3.50
N GLY A 327 23.87 -18.18 -4.59
CA GLY A 327 24.25 -19.48 -5.14
C GLY A 327 25.07 -20.32 -4.15
N HIS A 328 26.00 -19.70 -3.40
CA HIS A 328 26.78 -20.35 -2.36
C HIS A 328 25.96 -20.69 -1.10
N GLY A 329 24.95 -19.90 -0.78
CA GLY A 329 24.06 -20.13 0.37
C GLY A 329 23.29 -21.44 0.31
N GLY A 330 23.09 -21.95 -0.89
CA GLY A 330 22.73 -23.34 -1.14
C GLY A 330 21.32 -23.76 -0.73
N HIS A 331 20.37 -22.85 -0.44
CA HIS A 331 18.98 -23.20 -0.15
C HIS A 331 18.24 -23.68 -1.40
N ALA A 332 17.19 -24.47 -1.21
CA ALA A 332 16.33 -24.92 -2.30
C ALA A 332 15.52 -23.76 -2.85
N ALA A 333 15.26 -23.77 -4.16
CA ALA A 333 14.38 -22.78 -4.76
C ALA A 333 12.97 -22.84 -4.15
N VAL A 334 12.38 -21.67 -3.93
CA VAL A 334 10.99 -21.47 -3.54
C VAL A 334 10.27 -20.88 -4.74
N ASP A 335 9.06 -21.37 -5.04
CA ASP A 335 8.29 -20.84 -6.16
C ASP A 335 7.72 -19.46 -5.83
N TRP A 336 7.60 -18.63 -6.86
CA TRP A 336 6.92 -17.37 -6.78
C TRP A 336 6.20 -17.10 -8.10
N ARG A 337 5.13 -16.30 -8.08
CA ARG A 337 4.43 -15.86 -9.27
C ARG A 337 3.84 -14.49 -9.05
N TRP A 338 3.74 -13.74 -10.13
CA TRP A 338 3.00 -12.49 -10.22
C TRP A 338 1.83 -12.72 -11.15
N PHE A 339 0.62 -12.57 -10.63
CA PHE A 339 -0.62 -12.68 -11.37
C PHE A 339 -1.25 -11.30 -11.46
N GLU A 340 -1.36 -10.78 -12.66
CA GLU A 340 -1.93 -9.46 -12.89
C GLU A 340 -2.93 -9.52 -14.03
N GLU A 341 -4.06 -8.88 -13.87
CA GLU A 341 -5.10 -8.89 -14.87
C GLU A 341 -4.60 -8.34 -16.20
N GLY A 342 -4.95 -8.98 -17.29
CA GLY A 342 -4.56 -8.59 -18.64
C GLY A 342 -3.13 -8.94 -19.05
N PHE A 343 -2.25 -9.44 -18.16
CA PHE A 343 -0.88 -9.79 -18.55
C PHE A 343 -0.83 -10.90 -19.61
N ASP A 344 -1.60 -11.96 -19.42
CA ASP A 344 -1.87 -12.98 -20.45
C ASP A 344 -3.25 -12.73 -21.07
N HIS A 345 -3.70 -13.62 -21.95
CA HIS A 345 -5.05 -13.54 -22.52
C HIS A 345 -6.11 -13.87 -21.46
N GLU A 346 -6.91 -12.90 -21.11
CA GLU A 346 -8.00 -13.05 -20.14
C GLU A 346 -9.35 -13.27 -20.84
N PRO A 347 -10.30 -14.01 -20.23
CA PRO A 347 -11.57 -14.35 -20.89
C PRO A 347 -12.46 -13.16 -21.26
N THR A 348 -12.40 -12.09 -20.49
CA THR A 348 -13.21 -10.88 -20.68
C THR A 348 -12.40 -9.71 -21.23
N ASP A 349 -11.09 -9.88 -21.32
CA ASP A 349 -10.18 -8.85 -21.77
C ASP A 349 -10.21 -8.69 -23.30
N SER A 350 -10.01 -7.50 -23.77
CA SER A 350 -9.91 -7.15 -25.19
C SER A 350 -8.60 -6.44 -25.47
N VAL A 351 -8.12 -6.61 -26.69
CA VAL A 351 -6.97 -5.82 -27.16
C VAL A 351 -7.42 -4.38 -27.31
N ASP A 352 -6.68 -3.45 -26.72
CA ASP A 352 -6.93 -2.02 -26.92
C ASP A 352 -6.73 -1.68 -28.41
N PRO A 353 -7.77 -1.21 -29.11
CA PRO A 353 -7.67 -0.90 -30.53
C PRO A 353 -6.77 0.33 -30.82
N THR A 354 -6.45 1.11 -29.81
CA THR A 354 -5.61 2.30 -29.93
C THR A 354 -4.13 1.99 -29.63
N ASP A 355 -3.85 0.85 -29.01
CA ASP A 355 -2.50 0.40 -28.74
C ASP A 355 -1.89 -0.30 -29.96
N ALA A 356 -0.83 0.31 -30.53
CA ALA A 356 -0.11 -0.24 -31.66
C ALA A 356 0.62 -1.56 -31.37
N THR A 357 0.87 -1.90 -30.10
CA THR A 357 1.48 -3.17 -29.71
C THR A 357 0.46 -4.27 -29.49
N GLY A 358 -0.81 -3.90 -29.29
CA GLY A 358 -1.89 -4.79 -29.01
C GLY A 358 -1.81 -5.41 -27.62
N GLN A 359 -1.41 -4.62 -26.62
CA GLN A 359 -1.56 -4.98 -25.22
C GLN A 359 -3.03 -5.24 -24.89
N HIS A 360 -3.25 -6.00 -23.83
CA HIS A 360 -4.59 -6.19 -23.30
C HIS A 360 -5.09 -4.90 -22.64
N ALA A 361 -6.38 -4.61 -22.80
CA ALA A 361 -6.95 -3.35 -22.33
C ALA A 361 -6.92 -3.21 -20.80
N SER A 362 -6.96 -4.34 -20.06
CA SER A 362 -6.95 -4.31 -18.60
C SER A 362 -5.55 -4.33 -17.98
N TYR A 363 -4.51 -4.65 -18.73
CA TYR A 363 -3.14 -4.72 -18.20
C TYR A 363 -2.57 -3.33 -17.92
N ILE A 364 -2.00 -3.14 -16.74
CA ILE A 364 -1.37 -1.90 -16.30
C ILE A 364 0.14 -2.10 -16.24
N THR A 365 0.85 -1.57 -17.22
CA THR A 365 2.27 -1.83 -17.46
C THR A 365 3.15 -1.49 -16.25
N HIS A 366 2.90 -0.35 -15.62
CA HIS A 366 3.72 0.14 -14.50
C HIS A 366 3.37 -0.49 -13.16
N HIS A 367 2.35 -1.34 -13.08
CA HIS A 367 2.00 -2.10 -11.87
C HIS A 367 2.74 -3.44 -11.76
N ASN A 368 3.44 -3.89 -12.81
CA ASN A 368 4.16 -5.16 -12.79
C ASN A 368 5.59 -4.98 -12.27
N GLY A 369 5.77 -4.95 -10.95
CA GLY A 369 7.08 -4.75 -10.34
C GLY A 369 8.19 -5.67 -10.86
N PRO A 370 7.99 -7.00 -10.99
CA PRO A 370 8.99 -7.90 -11.56
C PRO A 370 9.41 -7.56 -13.00
N GLN A 371 8.55 -6.91 -13.78
CA GLN A 371 8.83 -6.55 -15.18
C GLN A 371 9.96 -5.51 -15.31
N TYR A 372 10.24 -4.76 -14.24
CA TYR A 372 11.31 -3.77 -14.22
C TYR A 372 12.72 -4.37 -14.16
N PHE A 373 12.84 -5.65 -13.84
CA PHE A 373 14.14 -6.32 -13.72
C PHE A 373 14.45 -7.14 -14.96
N GLY A 374 15.48 -6.75 -15.73
CA GLY A 374 15.89 -7.46 -16.93
C GLY A 374 16.22 -8.92 -16.70
N TYR A 375 16.78 -9.28 -15.54
CA TYR A 375 17.03 -10.67 -15.15
C TYR A 375 15.74 -11.47 -14.87
N ILE A 376 14.58 -10.83 -14.81
CA ILE A 376 13.27 -11.47 -14.77
C ILE A 376 12.62 -11.40 -16.14
N ALA A 377 12.35 -10.19 -16.62
CA ALA A 377 11.58 -9.95 -17.84
C ALA A 377 12.24 -10.54 -19.10
N ASN A 378 13.57 -10.47 -19.17
CA ASN A 378 14.35 -10.97 -20.30
C ASN A 378 14.87 -12.41 -20.10
N ASN A 379 14.48 -13.08 -19.03
CA ASN A 379 14.85 -14.45 -18.73
C ASN A 379 13.65 -15.40 -18.89
N PRO A 380 13.65 -16.35 -19.84
CA PRO A 380 12.49 -17.20 -20.10
C PRO A 380 11.99 -18.00 -18.88
N VAL A 381 12.88 -18.38 -17.96
CA VAL A 381 12.52 -19.16 -16.77
C VAL A 381 11.83 -18.29 -15.72
N MET A 382 12.35 -17.08 -15.52
CA MET A 382 11.77 -16.12 -14.56
C MET A 382 10.49 -15.51 -15.11
N ARG A 383 10.49 -15.09 -16.37
CA ARG A 383 9.35 -14.51 -17.05
C ARG A 383 8.14 -15.44 -17.07
N ALA A 384 8.33 -16.75 -17.17
CA ALA A 384 7.24 -17.72 -17.11
C ALA A 384 6.45 -17.71 -15.78
N LYS A 385 6.91 -16.94 -14.80
CA LYS A 385 6.24 -16.74 -13.52
C LYS A 385 5.32 -15.51 -13.50
N LEU A 386 5.38 -14.68 -14.53
CA LEU A 386 4.45 -13.58 -14.76
C LEU A 386 3.24 -14.11 -15.54
N ARG A 387 2.03 -13.96 -15.01
CA ARG A 387 0.82 -14.62 -15.50
C ARG A 387 -0.40 -13.70 -15.35
N GLY A 388 -1.44 -13.99 -16.11
CA GLY A 388 -2.73 -13.33 -15.98
C GLY A 388 -3.51 -13.73 -14.72
N LEU A 389 -4.47 -12.92 -14.31
CA LEU A 389 -5.31 -13.15 -13.13
C LEU A 389 -6.16 -14.42 -13.27
N ALA A 390 -6.66 -14.76 -14.47
CA ALA A 390 -7.40 -16.00 -14.71
C ALA A 390 -6.56 -17.24 -14.39
N ASP A 391 -5.25 -17.20 -14.61
CA ASP A 391 -4.34 -18.29 -14.28
C ASP A 391 -4.20 -18.51 -12.77
N PHE A 392 -4.33 -17.48 -11.96
CA PHE A 392 -4.39 -17.62 -10.51
C PHE A 392 -5.58 -18.48 -10.09
N PHE A 393 -6.78 -18.16 -10.55
CA PHE A 393 -7.98 -18.93 -10.24
C PHE A 393 -7.91 -20.36 -10.81
N ALA A 394 -7.36 -20.51 -12.01
CA ALA A 394 -7.14 -21.84 -12.62
C ALA A 394 -6.14 -22.67 -11.80
N ALA A 395 -5.06 -22.08 -11.31
CA ALA A 395 -4.07 -22.77 -10.48
C ALA A 395 -4.65 -23.24 -9.14
N LEU A 396 -5.47 -22.42 -8.48
CA LEU A 396 -6.17 -22.82 -7.25
C LEU A 396 -7.17 -23.94 -7.50
N LYS A 397 -8.03 -23.79 -8.52
CA LYS A 397 -9.03 -24.79 -8.90
C LYS A 397 -8.39 -26.13 -9.30
N GLY A 398 -7.33 -26.07 -10.11
CA GLY A 398 -6.57 -27.24 -10.57
C GLY A 398 -5.65 -27.84 -9.52
N GLY A 399 -5.40 -27.14 -8.42
CA GLY A 399 -4.46 -27.57 -7.39
C GLY A 399 -3.03 -27.68 -7.90
N THR A 400 -2.60 -26.80 -8.80
CA THR A 400 -1.32 -26.87 -9.52
C THR A 400 -0.19 -26.05 -8.88
N LEU A 401 -0.45 -25.33 -7.78
CA LEU A 401 0.62 -24.66 -7.05
C LEU A 401 1.57 -25.69 -6.44
N PRO A 402 2.88 -25.39 -6.36
CA PRO A 402 3.91 -26.33 -5.89
C PRO A 402 3.62 -26.84 -4.48
N ALA A 403 3.90 -28.13 -4.25
CA ALA A 403 3.69 -28.76 -2.93
C ALA A 403 4.63 -28.19 -1.84
N ALA A 404 5.77 -27.67 -2.25
CA ALA A 404 6.72 -27.00 -1.36
C ALA A 404 6.23 -25.65 -0.84
N GLY A 405 5.23 -25.06 -1.51
CA GLY A 405 4.74 -23.71 -1.22
C GLY A 405 5.36 -22.66 -2.13
N GLY A 406 5.14 -21.41 -1.80
CA GLY A 406 5.65 -20.26 -2.54
C GLY A 406 4.99 -18.94 -2.16
N VAL A 407 5.35 -17.90 -2.91
CA VAL A 407 4.81 -16.54 -2.77
C VAL A 407 4.07 -16.18 -4.05
N PHE A 408 2.84 -15.71 -3.92
CA PHE A 408 1.93 -15.47 -5.04
C PHE A 408 1.32 -14.08 -4.90
N TYR A 409 1.77 -13.15 -5.74
CA TYR A 409 1.21 -11.81 -5.84
C TYR A 409 0.02 -11.83 -6.79
N VAL A 410 -1.03 -11.10 -6.45
CA VAL A 410 -2.29 -11.06 -7.20
C VAL A 410 -2.74 -9.63 -7.29
N LYS A 411 -2.91 -9.12 -8.50
CA LYS A 411 -3.25 -7.73 -8.79
C LYS A 411 -4.36 -7.65 -9.84
N GLY A 412 -5.25 -6.67 -9.68
CA GLY A 412 -6.29 -6.33 -10.65
C GLY A 412 -5.76 -5.48 -11.80
N GLY A 413 -6.65 -4.81 -12.52
CA GLY A 413 -6.31 -3.98 -13.66
C GLY A 413 -7.40 -2.97 -14.03
N TYR A 414 -7.29 -2.37 -15.24
CA TYR A 414 -8.23 -1.36 -15.75
C TYR A 414 -9.65 -1.88 -16.04
N ASP A 415 -9.84 -3.17 -16.18
CA ASP A 415 -11.12 -3.84 -16.38
C ASP A 415 -11.28 -4.92 -15.30
N ASN A 416 -12.20 -5.85 -15.43
CA ASN A 416 -12.31 -6.99 -14.54
C ASN A 416 -12.78 -8.25 -15.26
N ILE A 417 -12.11 -9.40 -14.99
CA ILE A 417 -12.42 -10.70 -15.62
C ILE A 417 -13.82 -11.22 -15.28
N PHE A 418 -14.52 -10.61 -14.35
CA PHE A 418 -15.86 -11.03 -13.92
C PHE A 418 -16.98 -10.29 -14.65
N GLY A 419 -16.64 -9.29 -15.48
CA GLY A 419 -17.61 -8.49 -16.24
C GLY A 419 -18.57 -7.68 -15.38
N LEU A 420 -18.12 -7.29 -14.18
CA LEU A 420 -18.90 -6.47 -13.25
C LEU A 420 -18.99 -5.02 -13.77
N LYS A 421 -20.00 -4.31 -13.31
CA LYS A 421 -20.24 -2.91 -13.66
C LYS A 421 -20.55 -2.10 -12.41
N PRO A 422 -20.15 -0.83 -12.36
CA PRO A 422 -20.48 0.06 -11.25
C PRO A 422 -21.97 0.12 -10.96
N ALA A 423 -22.32 0.38 -9.71
CA ALA A 423 -23.71 0.57 -9.31
C ALA A 423 -24.29 1.91 -9.81
N ASP A 424 -23.46 2.93 -9.99
CA ASP A 424 -23.88 4.21 -10.58
C ASP A 424 -24.22 4.03 -12.07
N PRO A 425 -25.47 4.32 -12.50
CA PRO A 425 -25.91 4.18 -13.87
C PRO A 425 -25.41 5.27 -14.83
N ALA A 426 -24.67 6.26 -14.34
CA ALA A 426 -24.15 7.35 -15.16
C ALA A 426 -23.26 6.81 -16.28
N ALA A 427 -23.52 7.26 -17.52
CA ALA A 427 -22.83 6.70 -18.69
C ALA A 427 -21.31 6.92 -18.69
N ALA A 428 -20.83 7.96 -18.03
CA ALA A 428 -19.39 8.20 -17.85
C ALA A 428 -18.79 7.14 -16.91
N VAL A 429 -19.45 6.89 -15.79
CA VAL A 429 -19.04 5.89 -14.78
C VAL A 429 -19.05 4.49 -15.36
N GLN A 430 -20.13 4.09 -16.03
CA GLN A 430 -20.28 2.77 -16.66
C GLN A 430 -19.23 2.44 -17.71
N ARG A 431 -18.51 3.42 -18.22
CA ARG A 431 -17.42 3.23 -19.19
C ARG A 431 -16.03 3.32 -18.59
N ARG A 432 -15.92 3.98 -17.43
CA ARG A 432 -14.62 4.32 -16.88
C ARG A 432 -14.25 3.48 -15.66
N PHE A 433 -15.15 3.31 -14.72
CA PHE A 433 -14.88 2.66 -13.43
C PHE A 433 -15.08 1.14 -13.52
N LEU A 434 -14.28 0.47 -14.33
CA LEU A 434 -14.39 -0.97 -14.60
C LEU A 434 -13.29 -1.79 -13.93
N GLY A 435 -12.24 -1.15 -13.48
CA GLY A 435 -11.09 -1.78 -12.86
C GLY A 435 -11.43 -2.49 -11.55
N ASP A 436 -10.65 -3.49 -11.22
CA ASP A 436 -10.77 -4.27 -10.00
C ASP A 436 -9.50 -4.28 -9.14
N ASP A 437 -8.60 -3.33 -9.39
CA ASP A 437 -7.39 -3.10 -8.57
C ASP A 437 -7.58 -2.09 -7.45
N ASP A 438 -8.72 -1.39 -7.38
CA ASP A 438 -9.10 -0.37 -6.38
C ASP A 438 -8.63 1.08 -6.64
N HIS A 439 -7.90 1.34 -7.73
CA HIS A 439 -7.41 2.67 -8.04
C HIS A 439 -8.54 3.66 -8.35
N PRO A 440 -8.67 4.80 -7.62
CA PRO A 440 -9.59 5.86 -8.01
C PRO A 440 -9.42 6.30 -9.46
N GLY A 441 -10.49 6.80 -10.04
CA GLY A 441 -10.46 7.33 -11.41
C GLY A 441 -10.69 6.30 -12.51
N TYR A 442 -10.53 4.99 -12.26
CA TYR A 442 -10.88 3.94 -13.23
C TYR A 442 -11.39 2.62 -12.61
N SER A 443 -11.20 2.40 -11.32
CA SER A 443 -11.77 1.26 -10.61
C SER A 443 -12.97 1.67 -9.76
N ASP A 444 -13.90 0.74 -9.58
CA ASP A 444 -14.98 0.81 -8.59
C ASP A 444 -14.53 0.00 -7.36
N ALA A 445 -14.54 0.63 -6.18
CA ALA A 445 -14.08 0.01 -4.93
C ALA A 445 -14.84 -1.30 -4.59
N GLU A 446 -16.13 -1.40 -4.94
CA GLU A 446 -16.91 -2.62 -4.71
C GLU A 446 -16.62 -3.71 -5.76
N ILE A 447 -16.23 -3.35 -7.00
CA ILE A 447 -15.70 -4.31 -7.99
C ILE A 447 -14.40 -4.89 -7.47
N SER A 448 -13.52 -4.04 -6.94
CA SER A 448 -12.24 -4.45 -6.35
C SER A 448 -12.43 -5.36 -5.13
N GLU A 449 -13.34 -5.00 -4.22
CA GLU A 449 -13.71 -5.89 -3.10
C GLU A 449 -14.26 -7.24 -3.58
N ALA A 450 -15.02 -7.25 -4.68
CA ALA A 450 -15.55 -8.49 -5.25
C ALA A 450 -14.42 -9.39 -5.79
N MET A 451 -13.39 -8.82 -6.42
CA MET A 451 -12.17 -9.55 -6.83
C MET A 451 -11.46 -10.13 -5.61
N VAL A 452 -11.16 -9.28 -4.60
CA VAL A 452 -10.52 -9.71 -3.34
C VAL A 452 -11.32 -10.83 -2.66
N ALA A 453 -12.64 -10.69 -2.56
CA ALA A 453 -13.50 -11.69 -1.96
C ALA A 453 -13.48 -13.04 -2.72
N ARG A 454 -13.49 -13.00 -4.05
CA ARG A 454 -13.36 -14.19 -4.88
C ARG A 454 -12.00 -14.86 -4.73
N ALA A 455 -10.92 -14.07 -4.66
CA ALA A 455 -9.57 -14.58 -4.41
C ALA A 455 -9.48 -15.27 -3.05
N VAL A 456 -9.93 -14.61 -1.97
CA VAL A 456 -9.96 -15.19 -0.61
C VAL A 456 -10.82 -16.45 -0.57
N ASN A 457 -12.01 -16.44 -1.18
CA ASN A 457 -12.89 -17.60 -1.26
C ASN A 457 -12.23 -18.77 -2.01
N ALA A 458 -11.57 -18.49 -3.14
CA ALA A 458 -10.86 -19.51 -3.92
C ALA A 458 -9.71 -20.13 -3.13
N ILE A 459 -8.93 -19.31 -2.40
CA ILE A 459 -7.86 -19.82 -1.52
C ILE A 459 -8.46 -20.64 -0.38
N ALA A 460 -9.52 -20.13 0.29
CA ALA A 460 -10.17 -20.80 1.40
C ALA A 460 -10.76 -22.17 0.99
N ALA A 461 -11.43 -22.24 -0.15
CA ALA A 461 -11.97 -23.47 -0.69
C ALA A 461 -10.90 -24.45 -1.21
N SER A 462 -9.66 -23.99 -1.42
CA SER A 462 -8.59 -24.82 -1.97
C SER A 462 -7.94 -25.71 -0.90
N ARG A 463 -7.19 -26.70 -1.38
CA ARG A 463 -6.35 -27.53 -0.50
C ARG A 463 -5.24 -26.76 0.21
N TYR A 464 -4.94 -25.56 -0.23
CA TYR A 464 -3.85 -24.72 0.28
C TYR A 464 -4.22 -23.98 1.56
N TRP A 465 -5.52 -23.77 1.84
CA TRP A 465 -6.00 -23.01 3.00
C TRP A 465 -5.27 -23.36 4.30
N LYS A 466 -5.14 -24.65 4.58
CA LYS A 466 -4.57 -25.13 5.84
C LYS A 466 -3.13 -24.65 6.10
N GLN A 467 -2.46 -24.15 5.08
CA GLN A 467 -1.07 -23.71 5.12
C GLN A 467 -0.89 -22.32 4.49
N ALA A 468 -1.96 -21.55 4.38
CA ALA A 468 -1.98 -20.24 3.73
C ALA A 468 -1.84 -19.09 4.72
N ALA A 469 -1.14 -18.06 4.29
CA ALA A 469 -1.26 -16.70 4.77
C ALA A 469 -1.65 -15.81 3.58
N ILE A 470 -2.68 -15.01 3.74
CA ILE A 470 -3.14 -14.03 2.75
C ILE A 470 -2.88 -12.66 3.35
N ILE A 471 -2.16 -11.82 2.62
CA ILE A 471 -1.92 -10.42 2.94
C ILE A 471 -2.70 -9.61 1.91
N ILE A 472 -3.53 -8.69 2.38
CA ILE A 472 -4.19 -7.70 1.51
C ILE A 472 -3.58 -6.37 1.91
N THR A 473 -2.99 -5.65 0.96
CA THR A 473 -2.38 -4.34 1.20
C THR A 473 -2.38 -3.52 -0.08
N TRP A 474 -2.10 -2.23 0.02
CA TRP A 474 -2.12 -1.25 -1.06
C TRP A 474 -0.70 -0.77 -1.34
N ASP A 475 -0.45 -0.31 -2.54
CA ASP A 475 0.88 0.12 -3.00
C ASP A 475 1.20 1.55 -2.58
N ASP A 476 0.21 2.43 -2.58
CA ASP A 476 0.33 3.78 -2.06
C ASP A 476 -0.99 4.32 -1.47
N SER A 477 -0.95 5.55 -1.00
CA SER A 477 -2.04 6.20 -0.26
C SER A 477 -2.99 7.02 -1.13
N GLU A 478 -2.87 7.02 -2.45
CA GLU A 478 -3.61 7.90 -3.38
C GLU A 478 -3.33 9.39 -3.14
N GLY A 479 -2.60 9.75 -2.12
CA GLY A 479 -2.57 11.12 -1.66
C GLY A 479 -3.83 11.55 -0.92
N ASP A 480 -4.64 10.61 -0.49
CA ASP A 480 -5.73 10.80 0.47
C ASP A 480 -5.17 11.14 1.85
N TYR A 481 -5.92 11.95 2.60
CA TYR A 481 -5.52 12.32 3.96
C TYR A 481 -5.28 11.10 4.85
N ASP A 482 -4.13 11.09 5.53
CA ASP A 482 -3.83 10.23 6.65
C ASP A 482 -3.27 11.09 7.79
N HIS A 483 -3.75 10.89 9.01
CA HIS A 483 -3.38 11.74 10.13
C HIS A 483 -2.09 11.32 10.83
N VAL A 484 -1.55 10.14 10.55
CA VAL A 484 -0.36 9.64 11.25
C VAL A 484 0.91 10.02 10.48
N PRO A 485 1.76 10.88 11.07
CA PRO A 485 3.03 11.23 10.44
C PRO A 485 3.90 9.99 10.25
N PRO A 486 4.36 9.72 9.01
CA PRO A 486 5.22 8.57 8.75
C PRO A 486 6.62 8.76 9.34
N PRO A 487 7.29 7.66 9.76
CA PRO A 487 8.67 7.73 10.18
C PRO A 487 9.57 8.11 9.01
N ALA A 488 10.63 8.87 9.29
CA ALA A 488 11.64 9.22 8.30
C ALA A 488 12.80 8.23 8.41
N LEU A 489 12.74 7.13 7.64
CA LEU A 489 13.71 6.04 7.75
C LEU A 489 14.94 6.26 6.86
N GLN A 490 14.74 6.80 5.65
CA GLN A 490 15.81 7.01 4.69
C GLN A 490 15.81 8.43 4.09
N TYR A 491 17.02 8.94 3.86
CA TYR A 491 17.26 10.17 3.12
C TYR A 491 18.23 9.87 1.98
N GLY A 492 17.97 10.40 0.81
CA GLY A 492 18.83 10.26 -0.36
C GLY A 492 20.18 10.96 -0.21
N PRO A 493 21.11 10.70 -1.15
CA PRO A 493 22.42 11.37 -1.18
C PRO A 493 22.34 12.90 -1.32
N ASN A 494 21.27 13.39 -1.90
CA ASN A 494 20.98 14.82 -2.03
C ASN A 494 20.42 15.45 -0.73
N GLY A 495 20.12 14.62 0.27
CA GLY A 495 19.52 15.04 1.56
C GLY A 495 18.00 15.08 1.56
N ASP A 496 17.34 14.76 0.45
CA ASP A 496 15.89 14.67 0.39
C ASP A 496 15.41 13.39 1.10
N ARG A 497 14.26 13.47 1.77
CA ARG A 497 13.62 12.33 2.38
C ARG A 497 13.12 11.40 1.26
N ILE A 498 13.36 10.09 1.39
CA ILE A 498 12.89 9.08 0.45
C ILE A 498 11.72 8.31 1.07
N SER A 499 11.86 7.86 2.30
CA SER A 499 10.86 7.05 3.01
C SER A 499 10.47 7.68 4.35
N ASP A 500 9.33 7.34 4.96
CA ASP A 500 8.15 6.66 4.41
C ASP A 500 7.11 7.70 3.98
N GLY A 501 6.15 7.29 3.13
CA GLY A 501 4.95 8.08 2.84
C GLY A 501 3.79 7.78 3.80
N PRO A 502 2.56 8.25 3.53
CA PRO A 502 1.39 8.01 4.36
C PRO A 502 1.10 6.52 4.58
N ARG A 503 0.25 6.20 5.56
CA ARG A 503 -0.13 4.81 5.83
C ARG A 503 -0.99 4.22 4.72
N VAL A 504 -0.82 2.92 4.52
CA VAL A 504 -1.71 2.07 3.72
C VAL A 504 -2.30 0.96 4.60
N PRO A 505 -3.50 0.44 4.30
CA PRO A 505 -4.05 -0.67 5.07
C PRO A 505 -3.27 -1.97 4.86
N LEU A 506 -3.22 -2.83 5.88
CA LEU A 506 -2.77 -4.21 5.73
C LEU A 506 -3.63 -5.17 6.55
N LEU A 507 -4.16 -6.19 5.88
CA LEU A 507 -4.93 -7.26 6.48
C LEU A 507 -4.16 -8.58 6.39
N LEU A 508 -4.10 -9.34 7.49
CA LEU A 508 -3.53 -10.69 7.52
C LEU A 508 -4.62 -11.73 7.79
N ILE A 509 -4.91 -12.56 6.79
CA ILE A 509 -5.90 -13.63 6.81
C ILE A 509 -5.18 -14.97 6.79
N SER A 510 -5.47 -15.85 7.75
CA SER A 510 -4.86 -17.18 7.83
C SER A 510 -5.67 -18.08 8.76
N PRO A 511 -5.62 -19.40 8.62
CA PRO A 511 -6.11 -20.32 9.66
C PRO A 511 -5.49 -20.07 11.03
N TYR A 512 -4.35 -19.42 11.08
CA TYR A 512 -3.58 -19.14 12.29
C TYR A 512 -3.54 -17.66 12.66
N ALA A 513 -4.28 -16.81 11.97
CA ALA A 513 -4.34 -15.38 12.28
C ALA A 513 -5.04 -15.12 13.61
N ARG A 514 -4.73 -13.99 14.23
CA ARG A 514 -5.51 -13.42 15.31
C ARG A 514 -6.92 -13.09 14.80
N VAL A 515 -7.88 -13.19 15.70
CA VAL A 515 -9.29 -12.91 15.41
C VAL A 515 -9.65 -11.57 16.05
N HIS A 516 -10.31 -10.71 15.30
CA HIS A 516 -10.80 -9.40 15.75
C HIS A 516 -9.69 -8.57 16.40
N ALA A 517 -8.58 -8.40 15.70
CA ALA A 517 -7.38 -7.80 16.24
C ALA A 517 -6.89 -6.62 15.41
N VAL A 518 -6.71 -5.48 16.05
CA VAL A 518 -5.89 -4.39 15.50
C VAL A 518 -4.46 -4.57 16.01
N VAL A 519 -3.50 -4.51 15.10
CA VAL A 519 -2.08 -4.71 15.36
C VAL A 519 -1.35 -3.40 15.09
N HIS A 520 -0.81 -2.79 16.16
CA HIS A 520 -0.13 -1.50 16.12
C HIS A 520 1.39 -1.61 15.83
N ALA A 521 1.80 -2.70 15.18
CA ALA A 521 3.21 -2.87 14.81
C ALA A 521 3.54 -2.00 13.60
N VAL A 522 4.59 -1.19 13.74
CA VAL A 522 5.06 -0.29 12.69
C VAL A 522 5.79 -1.07 11.60
N GLY A 523 5.52 -0.73 10.35
CA GLY A 523 6.19 -1.30 9.18
C GLY A 523 5.83 -0.54 7.90
N ASN A 524 6.29 -1.07 6.79
CA ASN A 524 5.99 -0.61 5.45
C ASN A 524 5.98 -1.81 4.49
N HIS A 525 6.06 -1.60 3.17
CA HIS A 525 6.06 -2.67 2.18
C HIS A 525 7.19 -3.69 2.41
N ALA A 526 8.35 -3.26 2.93
CA ALA A 526 9.44 -4.16 3.31
C ALA A 526 9.05 -5.19 4.38
N SER A 527 7.97 -4.96 5.13
CA SER A 527 7.42 -5.94 6.07
C SER A 527 7.01 -7.25 5.40
N VAL A 528 6.50 -7.18 4.16
CA VAL A 528 6.14 -8.37 3.37
C VAL A 528 7.38 -9.12 2.93
N VAL A 529 8.41 -8.41 2.45
CA VAL A 529 9.73 -8.98 2.11
C VAL A 529 10.33 -9.67 3.33
N LYS A 530 10.38 -8.97 4.46
CA LYS A 530 10.91 -9.48 5.74
C LYS A 530 10.16 -10.72 6.24
N PHE A 531 8.84 -10.75 6.09
CA PHE A 531 8.03 -11.92 6.42
C PHE A 531 8.38 -13.12 5.53
N VAL A 532 8.53 -12.91 4.22
CA VAL A 532 8.90 -13.95 3.25
C VAL A 532 10.30 -14.49 3.54
N ASP A 533 11.28 -13.61 3.77
CA ASP A 533 12.65 -14.01 4.13
C ASP A 533 12.65 -14.84 5.42
N ALA A 534 11.96 -14.35 6.45
CA ALA A 534 11.81 -15.09 7.69
C ALA A 534 11.13 -16.44 7.48
N LEU A 535 10.03 -16.50 6.73
CA LEU A 535 9.26 -17.74 6.51
C LEU A 535 10.08 -18.82 5.80
N PHE A 536 10.75 -18.46 4.71
CA PHE A 536 11.50 -19.42 3.87
C PHE A 536 12.98 -19.54 4.24
N ALA A 537 13.43 -18.86 5.31
CA ALA A 537 14.82 -18.82 5.74
C ALA A 537 15.78 -18.35 4.64
N LEU A 538 15.35 -17.33 3.90
CA LEU A 538 16.16 -16.67 2.89
C LEU A 538 17.15 -15.69 3.56
N PRO A 539 18.28 -15.39 2.91
CA PRO A 539 19.08 -14.25 3.33
C PRO A 539 18.28 -12.97 3.12
N PRO A 540 18.18 -12.09 4.13
CA PRO A 540 17.59 -10.77 3.91
C PRO A 540 18.30 -10.03 2.78
N LEU A 541 17.54 -9.34 1.93
CA LEU A 541 18.11 -8.56 0.81
C LEU A 541 19.18 -7.61 1.31
N ALA A 542 18.89 -6.88 2.38
CA ALA A 542 19.83 -5.96 3.01
C ALA A 542 21.15 -6.59 3.50
N SER A 543 21.27 -7.91 3.57
CA SER A 543 22.48 -8.63 3.96
C SER A 543 23.33 -9.09 2.77
N LEU A 544 22.88 -8.87 1.56
CA LEU A 544 23.59 -9.25 0.36
C LEU A 544 24.81 -8.34 0.11
N PRO A 545 25.87 -8.85 -0.55
CA PRO A 545 27.15 -8.12 -0.65
C PRO A 545 27.05 -6.75 -1.35
N ASP A 546 26.34 -6.67 -2.48
CA ASP A 546 26.23 -5.41 -3.23
C ASP A 546 25.40 -4.39 -2.44
N GLU A 547 24.35 -4.82 -1.74
CA GLU A 547 23.54 -4.01 -0.83
C GLU A 547 24.39 -3.49 0.37
N LEU A 548 25.24 -4.33 0.94
CA LEU A 548 26.16 -3.92 2.01
C LEU A 548 27.21 -2.91 1.54
N GLU A 549 27.71 -3.04 0.32
CA GLU A 549 28.66 -2.06 -0.25
C GLU A 549 27.97 -0.73 -0.53
N GLY A 550 26.75 -0.75 -1.11
CA GLY A 550 25.94 0.46 -1.32
C GLY A 550 25.73 1.22 0.00
N ARG A 551 25.36 0.53 1.08
CA ARG A 551 25.20 1.11 2.41
C ARG A 551 26.50 1.69 2.97
N LYS A 552 27.62 0.98 2.78
CA LYS A 552 28.94 1.48 3.22
C LYS A 552 29.27 2.79 2.50
N ILE A 553 29.00 2.90 1.21
CA ILE A 553 29.18 4.11 0.43
C ILE A 553 28.25 5.22 0.97
N GLY A 554 26.99 4.92 1.23
CA GLY A 554 26.05 5.85 1.84
C GLY A 554 26.57 6.45 3.13
N ARG A 555 27.08 5.62 4.05
CA ARG A 555 27.67 6.08 5.32
C ARG A 555 28.90 6.96 5.12
N LEU A 556 29.80 6.56 4.23
CA LEU A 556 31.10 7.23 4.06
C LEU A 556 30.98 8.54 3.27
N ARG A 557 30.11 8.59 2.25
CA ARG A 557 30.03 9.74 1.35
C ARG A 557 28.89 10.69 1.67
N PHE A 558 27.77 10.14 2.12
CA PHE A 558 26.53 10.89 2.28
C PHE A 558 26.06 10.98 3.75
N HIS A 559 26.80 10.35 4.67
CA HIS A 559 26.48 10.31 6.11
C HIS A 559 25.11 9.70 6.43
N GLN A 560 24.59 8.85 5.54
CA GLN A 560 23.33 8.14 5.70
C GLN A 560 23.60 6.68 6.14
N ALA A 561 22.92 6.23 7.19
CA ALA A 561 23.19 4.92 7.79
C ALA A 561 22.29 3.80 7.26
N ASN A 562 21.06 4.12 6.87
CA ASN A 562 20.01 3.15 6.57
C ASN A 562 19.56 3.25 5.11
N LEU A 563 20.52 3.15 4.18
CA LEU A 563 20.22 3.15 2.76
C LEU A 563 20.21 1.72 2.21
N GLY A 564 19.26 1.44 1.34
CA GLY A 564 19.05 0.12 0.74
C GLY A 564 17.81 -0.59 1.26
N PRO A 565 17.67 -1.91 1.03
CA PRO A 565 16.48 -2.65 1.43
C PRO A 565 16.17 -2.54 2.93
N GLU A 566 14.93 -2.35 3.29
CA GLU A 566 14.49 -2.15 4.68
C GLU A 566 14.09 -3.45 5.40
N ASP A 567 14.24 -4.61 4.76
CA ASP A 567 13.87 -5.92 5.27
C ASP A 567 14.66 -6.37 6.52
N ALA A 568 15.88 -5.91 6.69
CA ALA A 568 16.70 -6.23 7.88
C ALA A 568 17.42 -5.05 8.51
N LEU A 569 17.47 -3.90 7.85
CA LEU A 569 18.28 -2.76 8.26
C LEU A 569 17.57 -1.82 9.20
N THR A 570 16.28 -1.79 9.13
CA THR A 570 15.43 -0.93 9.93
C THR A 570 14.79 -1.79 11.00
N PRO A 571 15.24 -1.71 12.27
CA PRO A 571 14.75 -2.60 13.33
C PRO A 571 13.25 -2.40 13.60
N ASP A 572 12.69 -1.25 13.26
CA ASP A 572 11.28 -0.90 13.52
C ASP A 572 10.31 -1.44 12.44
N VAL A 573 10.81 -1.98 11.32
CA VAL A 573 9.95 -2.61 10.31
C VAL A 573 9.50 -3.98 10.82
N THR A 574 8.17 -4.17 10.95
CA THR A 574 7.59 -5.42 11.46
C THR A 574 7.80 -6.59 10.50
N ASP A 575 7.92 -7.80 11.05
CA ASP A 575 7.94 -9.06 10.30
C ASP A 575 6.55 -9.72 10.18
N LEU A 576 5.49 -9.01 10.46
CA LEU A 576 4.09 -9.43 10.45
C LEU A 576 3.74 -10.63 11.37
N LEU A 577 4.69 -11.18 12.12
CA LEU A 577 4.47 -12.34 12.98
C LEU A 577 3.49 -12.05 14.15
N SER A 578 3.33 -10.79 14.53
CA SER A 578 2.41 -10.37 15.58
C SER A 578 0.92 -10.57 15.24
N GLY A 579 0.57 -10.64 13.97
CA GLY A 579 -0.79 -10.93 13.49
C GLY A 579 -1.19 -12.41 13.59
N PHE A 580 -0.25 -13.30 13.92
CA PHE A 580 -0.55 -14.71 14.13
C PHE A 580 -0.88 -15.01 15.60
N ASP A 581 -1.89 -15.86 15.81
CA ASP A 581 -2.37 -16.27 17.12
C ASP A 581 -1.48 -17.37 17.73
N ALA A 582 -0.83 -17.07 18.84
CA ALA A 582 0.10 -17.99 19.50
C ALA A 582 -0.57 -19.29 19.99
N ALA A 583 -1.84 -19.24 20.37
CA ALA A 583 -2.56 -20.44 20.82
C ALA A 583 -2.91 -21.35 19.63
N ARG A 584 -3.29 -20.79 18.50
CA ARG A 584 -3.53 -21.57 17.26
C ARG A 584 -2.25 -22.17 16.72
N LEU A 585 -1.18 -21.39 16.64
CA LEU A 585 0.13 -21.87 16.23
C LEU A 585 0.65 -23.02 17.11
N SER A 586 0.41 -22.96 18.42
CA SER A 586 0.84 -24.00 19.38
C SER A 586 -0.12 -25.19 19.51
N GLY A 587 -1.26 -25.18 18.80
CA GLY A 587 -2.29 -26.20 18.89
C GLY A 587 -3.16 -26.13 20.15
N ARG A 588 -3.08 -25.04 20.94
CA ARG A 588 -3.97 -24.81 22.11
C ARG A 588 -5.37 -24.33 21.70
N ALA A 589 -5.49 -23.77 20.50
CA ALA A 589 -6.75 -23.47 19.84
C ALA A 589 -6.74 -24.07 18.44
N ALA A 590 -7.92 -24.43 17.93
CA ALA A 590 -8.04 -24.98 16.58
C ALA A 590 -7.75 -23.91 15.52
N PRO A 591 -7.14 -24.29 14.38
CA PRO A 591 -7.06 -23.41 13.22
C PRO A 591 -8.45 -22.96 12.75
N LEU A 592 -8.55 -21.77 12.19
CA LEU A 592 -9.79 -21.24 11.63
C LEU A 592 -10.21 -22.07 10.40
N PRO A 593 -11.48 -22.48 10.30
CA PRO A 593 -11.95 -23.27 9.16
C PRO A 593 -12.07 -22.38 7.89
N PRO A 594 -12.08 -22.97 6.69
CA PRO A 594 -12.29 -22.23 5.45
C PRO A 594 -13.51 -21.31 5.49
N SER A 595 -14.64 -21.83 5.97
CA SER A 595 -15.91 -21.11 6.07
C SER A 595 -15.85 -19.84 6.95
N TYR A 596 -14.83 -19.71 7.80
CA TYR A 596 -14.62 -18.49 8.56
C TYR A 596 -14.06 -17.35 7.70
N ALA A 597 -13.21 -17.67 6.72
CA ALA A 597 -12.67 -16.68 5.78
C ALA A 597 -13.64 -16.37 4.63
N GLU A 598 -14.39 -17.37 4.18
CA GLU A 598 -15.28 -17.22 3.02
C GLU A 598 -16.32 -16.11 3.23
N THR A 599 -16.42 -15.24 2.24
CA THR A 599 -17.55 -14.33 2.09
C THR A 599 -18.64 -15.06 1.31
N PRO A 600 -19.88 -15.11 1.81
CA PRO A 600 -20.95 -15.82 1.12
C PRO A 600 -21.13 -15.33 -0.33
N ALA A 601 -21.12 -16.25 -1.31
CA ALA A 601 -21.22 -15.93 -2.74
C ALA A 601 -22.40 -14.98 -3.05
N ARG A 602 -23.55 -15.17 -2.37
CA ARG A 602 -24.71 -14.27 -2.52
C ARG A 602 -24.44 -12.80 -2.17
N LEU A 603 -23.40 -12.53 -1.38
CA LEU A 603 -23.00 -11.15 -1.06
C LEU A 603 -22.05 -10.63 -2.15
N VAL A 604 -21.05 -11.44 -2.51
CA VAL A 604 -20.08 -11.10 -3.56
C VAL A 604 -20.79 -10.89 -4.91
N ASP A 605 -21.75 -11.75 -5.25
CA ASP A 605 -22.50 -11.68 -6.52
C ASP A 605 -23.49 -10.48 -6.60
N ARG A 606 -23.65 -9.74 -5.51
CA ARG A 606 -24.48 -8.52 -5.46
C ARG A 606 -23.69 -7.23 -5.55
N LEU A 607 -22.39 -7.31 -5.47
CA LEU A 607 -21.51 -6.16 -5.64
C LEU A 607 -21.28 -5.91 -7.14
N PRO A 608 -21.17 -4.66 -7.56
CA PRO A 608 -21.46 -3.43 -6.83
C PRO A 608 -22.95 -3.22 -6.51
N ALA A 609 -23.21 -2.60 -5.36
CA ALA A 609 -24.59 -2.35 -4.92
C ALA A 609 -24.71 -0.98 -4.21
N VAL A 610 -25.69 -0.20 -4.61
CA VAL A 610 -25.95 1.10 -3.98
C VAL A 610 -26.41 0.98 -2.53
N THR A 611 -27.03 -0.14 -2.16
CA THR A 611 -27.55 -0.35 -0.80
C THR A 611 -27.64 -1.84 -0.45
N GLY A 612 -27.58 -2.16 0.83
CA GLY A 612 -28.04 -3.46 1.35
C GLY A 612 -27.03 -4.31 2.09
N TYR A 613 -25.74 -4.07 1.95
CA TYR A 613 -24.73 -4.74 2.75
C TYR A 613 -23.69 -3.70 3.17
N GLY A 614 -23.65 -3.35 4.44
CA GLY A 614 -22.80 -2.31 4.97
C GLY A 614 -22.68 -2.42 6.48
N CYS A 615 -22.29 -1.37 7.15
CA CYS A 615 -22.01 -1.30 8.57
C CYS A 615 -23.11 -1.93 9.43
N LYS A 616 -24.39 -1.61 9.15
CA LYS A 616 -25.53 -2.18 9.87
C LYS A 616 -25.66 -3.69 9.68
N ALA A 617 -25.44 -4.19 8.47
CA ALA A 617 -25.54 -5.62 8.18
C ALA A 617 -24.37 -6.41 8.77
N LEU A 618 -23.20 -5.78 8.84
CA LEU A 618 -22.01 -6.31 9.51
C LEU A 618 -22.15 -6.30 11.04
N GLY A 619 -22.99 -5.42 11.58
CA GLY A 619 -23.08 -5.19 13.03
C GLY A 619 -21.86 -4.43 13.57
N ILE A 620 -21.15 -3.71 12.72
CA ILE A 620 -20.03 -2.85 13.08
C ILE A 620 -20.54 -1.41 13.17
N VAL A 621 -20.10 -0.67 14.19
CA VAL A 621 -20.43 0.74 14.36
C VAL A 621 -19.13 1.53 14.23
N PRO A 622 -18.94 2.32 13.18
CA PRO A 622 -17.77 3.20 13.03
C PRO A 622 -17.59 4.15 14.22
N VAL A 623 -16.35 4.58 14.49
CA VAL A 623 -16.02 5.41 15.67
C VAL A 623 -16.72 6.74 15.66
N ASP A 624 -16.84 7.40 14.51
CA ASP A 624 -17.57 8.65 14.36
C ASP A 624 -19.06 8.49 14.76
N ALA A 625 -19.69 7.42 14.30
CA ALA A 625 -21.07 7.10 14.67
C ALA A 625 -21.20 6.78 16.16
N GLN A 626 -20.23 6.09 16.79
CA GLN A 626 -20.20 5.84 18.23
C GLN A 626 -20.09 7.13 19.04
N LEU A 627 -19.34 8.11 18.53
CA LEU A 627 -19.14 9.41 19.14
C LEU A 627 -20.30 10.41 18.82
N GLY A 628 -21.23 10.02 17.96
CA GLY A 628 -22.29 10.91 17.48
C GLY A 628 -21.76 12.03 16.59
N ILE A 629 -20.64 11.80 15.93
CA ILE A 629 -20.07 12.73 14.95
C ILE A 629 -20.77 12.47 13.62
N HIS A 630 -21.34 13.51 13.05
CA HIS A 630 -22.01 13.45 11.75
C HIS A 630 -21.35 14.47 10.84
N THR A 631 -20.32 14.05 10.10
CA THR A 631 -19.73 14.88 9.07
C THR A 631 -20.56 14.81 7.80
N THR A 632 -20.68 15.95 7.13
CA THR A 632 -21.34 16.04 5.82
C THR A 632 -20.35 16.59 4.82
N PRO A 633 -20.37 16.09 3.58
CA PRO A 633 -19.57 16.69 2.52
C PRO A 633 -19.87 18.19 2.38
N PRO A 634 -18.90 19.01 1.95
CA PRO A 634 -19.14 20.39 1.56
C PRO A 634 -20.29 20.50 0.56
N ALA A 635 -21.01 21.63 0.58
CA ALA A 635 -22.23 21.81 -0.24
C ALA A 635 -21.95 21.76 -1.76
N ASP A 636 -20.73 22.06 -2.16
CA ASP A 636 -20.25 22.04 -3.54
C ASP A 636 -19.34 20.83 -3.84
N PHE A 637 -19.25 19.87 -2.92
CA PHE A 637 -18.47 18.64 -3.10
C PHE A 637 -18.94 17.84 -4.31
N ASN A 638 -17.97 17.29 -5.03
CA ASN A 638 -18.18 16.35 -6.12
C ASN A 638 -17.11 15.24 -6.06
N PRO A 639 -17.48 13.97 -5.94
CA PRO A 639 -16.51 12.87 -5.93
C PRO A 639 -15.80 12.67 -7.27
N ARG A 640 -16.33 13.25 -8.36
CA ARG A 640 -15.83 13.07 -9.73
C ARG A 640 -15.65 14.40 -10.48
N PRO A 641 -14.78 15.32 -9.98
CA PRO A 641 -14.64 16.66 -10.58
C PRO A 641 -14.08 16.64 -12.01
N LYS A 642 -13.37 15.56 -12.40
CA LYS A 642 -12.80 15.36 -13.74
C LYS A 642 -13.77 14.60 -14.65
N THR A 643 -14.32 13.50 -14.15
CA THR A 643 -15.17 12.59 -14.94
C THR A 643 -16.59 13.12 -15.13
N GLU A 644 -17.16 13.69 -14.08
CA GLU A 644 -18.51 14.31 -14.09
C GLU A 644 -18.47 15.72 -13.51
N PRO A 645 -17.92 16.69 -14.24
CA PRO A 645 -17.77 18.05 -13.72
C PRO A 645 -19.14 18.67 -13.40
N SER A 646 -19.22 19.34 -12.25
CA SER A 646 -20.44 20.03 -11.83
C SER A 646 -20.89 21.06 -12.87
N PRO A 647 -22.21 21.25 -13.08
CA PRO A 647 -22.72 22.27 -13.97
C PRO A 647 -22.18 23.66 -13.58
N GLY A 648 -21.45 24.31 -14.48
CA GLY A 648 -20.80 25.61 -14.24
C GLY A 648 -19.27 25.56 -14.14
N GLY A 649 -18.66 24.38 -14.04
CA GLY A 649 -17.19 24.19 -13.99
C GLY A 649 -16.45 24.42 -15.31
N HIS A 650 -17.13 24.73 -16.39
CA HIS A 650 -16.54 24.92 -17.73
C HIS A 650 -16.31 26.41 -18.08
N ARG A 651 -15.92 27.25 -17.14
CA ARG A 651 -15.42 28.59 -17.46
C ARG A 651 -14.08 28.83 -16.76
N GLY A 652 -13.03 28.36 -17.43
CA GLY A 652 -11.64 28.65 -17.06
C GLY A 652 -10.70 28.10 -18.09
#